data_748a2a298fcdca5b9236d276d81a7e1b
#
_entry.id   748a2a298fcdca5b9236d276d81a7e1b
#
_cell.length_a   1.000
_cell.length_b   1.000
_cell.length_c   1.000
_cell.angle_alpha   90.00
_cell.angle_beta   90.00
_cell.angle_gamma   90.00
#
_symmetry.space_group_name_H-M   'P 1'
#
loop_
_entity.id
_entity.type
_entity.pdbx_description
1 polymer ?
#
loop_
_entity_poly.entity_id
_entity_poly.type
_entity_poly.pdbx_seq_one_letter_code
_entity_poly.pdbx_strand_id
1 'polypeptide(L)'
;MKSRWNFNAHLPSWLDSLNIPFTMKAPTFQNPFPATSKSVLNHADLSSLLSVCGRDGNLNLGSSIHARIIKQPPFYDYDSSPRNALFVWNSLLCMYSKCGQLQDAVKLFDHMPVKDIVSWNTMISGFLRKRDLDTGFRFFKQMSESRTVCCRFDKATLTTMLTACDGLEFSSVTNMVHGLVFVGGFDRYVTVGNALITSYFKCGCFSEGKQVFYEMLERNVVTWTAVISGLAKNEFYEDGLRLFNEMRCGSVSPNSLTYLSALMACSGLQALLDGRKIHGILWKLGIQSDLCIESALMDLYSKCGSLEAAWQIFEFAEELDEVSLTVILVAFTQNGFEEEAIQIFMRMVKLGIEVDPNMVSAILGVFALGTSLTFGKQIHSLIIKKNFSQNLFVSNGLINMYSKCGDLYDSLQVFSEMTQKNSVSWNSVIAAYARYGDGFRALQFYDAMRVDGIGPTDVTFLSLLHACSHAGLVEKGMEFLESMTRDHGLSPRSEHYACVVDMLGRAGLLKEAKIFIEGLPENPGVLVWQALLGACSIHGDSELGKYAADKLFLATPDCPAPYVLMANIYSSEGKWKERARAIKRMKEMGVAKEVGISWIEIEKKVNSFVVGDKMHPQVDSIFWLLSVLLEHLKDEGYVPDKRCILYYLDQDKMD
;
A
#
# COMPACT_ATOMS: atom_id res chain seq x y z
N MET A 1 17.67 -12.72 -17.22
CA MET A 1 17.65 -13.39 -15.90
C MET A 1 16.41 -14.26 -15.67
N LYS A 2 15.39 -14.25 -16.55
CA LYS A 2 14.16 -15.08 -16.42
C LYS A 2 14.32 -16.60 -16.65
N SER A 3 15.49 -17.14 -17.02
CA SER A 3 15.66 -18.53 -17.45
C SER A 3 16.28 -19.47 -16.39
N ARG A 4 16.38 -19.08 -15.12
CA ARG A 4 17.04 -19.91 -14.09
C ARG A 4 16.10 -20.52 -13.03
N TRP A 5 14.82 -20.19 -13.06
CA TRP A 5 13.89 -20.69 -12.04
C TRP A 5 13.04 -21.82 -12.58
N ASN A 6 13.42 -23.04 -12.25
CA ASN A 6 12.60 -24.22 -12.51
C ASN A 6 11.72 -24.46 -11.27
N PHE A 7 10.72 -23.59 -11.07
CA PHE A 7 9.80 -23.62 -9.92
C PHE A 7 8.92 -24.86 -9.85
N ASN A 8 8.88 -25.67 -10.91
CA ASN A 8 8.10 -26.92 -10.90
C ASN A 8 8.69 -28.02 -10.01
N ALA A 9 9.90 -27.85 -9.45
CA ALA A 9 10.56 -28.89 -8.68
C ALA A 9 10.52 -28.69 -7.14
N HIS A 10 10.30 -27.48 -6.64
CA HIS A 10 10.44 -27.20 -5.19
C HIS A 10 9.46 -26.13 -4.69
N LEU A 11 8.14 -26.36 -4.86
CA LEU A 11 7.22 -25.83 -3.87
C LEU A 11 7.32 -26.75 -2.65
N PRO A 12 7.55 -26.20 -1.43
CA PRO A 12 7.81 -27.03 -0.26
C PRO A 12 6.71 -28.04 -0.03
N SER A 13 7.08 -29.31 0.15
CA SER A 13 6.16 -30.41 0.43
C SER A 13 5.34 -30.23 1.71
N TRP A 14 5.76 -29.33 2.60
CA TRP A 14 5.05 -29.00 3.83
C TRP A 14 3.78 -28.15 3.60
N LEU A 15 3.67 -27.42 2.48
CA LEU A 15 2.41 -26.80 2.08
C LEU A 15 1.31 -27.82 1.80
N ASP A 16 1.69 -29.08 1.46
CA ASP A 16 0.74 -30.19 1.35
C ASP A 16 0.43 -30.83 2.71
N SER A 17 1.28 -30.58 3.73
CA SER A 17 1.14 -31.10 5.09
C SER A 17 0.51 -30.09 6.07
N LEU A 18 0.14 -28.89 5.63
CA LEU A 18 -0.65 -27.95 6.44
C LEU A 18 -2.09 -28.50 6.65
N ASN A 19 -2.19 -29.60 7.39
CA ASN A 19 -3.35 -29.95 8.19
C ASN A 19 -3.35 -29.01 9.41
N ILE A 20 -3.59 -27.72 9.21
CA ILE A 20 -3.89 -26.81 10.30
C ILE A 20 -5.34 -27.13 10.71
N PRO A 21 -5.58 -27.77 11.86
CA PRO A 21 -6.91 -27.86 12.40
C PRO A 21 -7.28 -26.48 12.92
N PHE A 22 -7.81 -25.61 12.07
CA PHE A 22 -8.56 -24.44 12.50
C PHE A 22 -9.87 -24.91 13.15
N THR A 23 -9.76 -25.51 14.32
CA THR A 23 -10.87 -25.55 15.26
C THR A 23 -10.76 -24.27 16.10
N MET A 24 -11.34 -23.19 15.63
CA MET A 24 -11.91 -22.22 16.55
C MET A 24 -12.95 -23.00 17.38
N LYS A 25 -12.53 -23.54 18.50
CA LYS A 25 -13.46 -23.86 19.57
C LYS A 25 -14.05 -22.52 20.00
N ALA A 26 -15.28 -22.26 19.57
CA ALA A 26 -16.11 -21.29 20.26
C ALA A 26 -16.00 -21.65 21.76
N PRO A 27 -15.62 -20.71 22.64
CA PRO A 27 -15.59 -20.99 24.06
C PRO A 27 -17.03 -21.33 24.48
N THR A 28 -17.28 -22.60 24.76
CA THR A 28 -18.50 -23.03 25.41
C THR A 28 -18.48 -22.37 26.80
N PHE A 29 -19.23 -21.30 26.94
CA PHE A 29 -19.47 -20.63 28.20
C PHE A 29 -20.20 -21.62 29.13
N GLN A 30 -19.43 -22.32 29.93
CA GLN A 30 -19.98 -22.93 31.13
C GLN A 30 -20.32 -21.80 32.10
N ASN A 31 -21.56 -21.76 32.51
CA ASN A 31 -22.09 -20.82 33.52
C ASN A 31 -21.19 -20.88 34.76
N PRO A 32 -20.46 -19.82 35.18
CA PRO A 32 -19.51 -19.88 36.30
C PRO A 32 -20.16 -19.84 37.67
N PHE A 33 -21.48 -20.01 37.74
CA PHE A 33 -22.17 -20.04 39.02
C PHE A 33 -22.60 -21.46 39.36
N PRO A 34 -22.03 -22.08 40.43
CA PRO A 34 -22.63 -23.25 41.01
C PRO A 34 -23.95 -22.85 41.68
N ALA A 35 -25.01 -23.61 41.36
CA ALA A 35 -26.39 -23.34 41.75
C ALA A 35 -26.67 -23.45 43.27
N THR A 36 -25.67 -23.65 44.12
CA THR A 36 -25.85 -23.78 45.57
C THR A 36 -24.59 -23.36 46.34
N SER A 37 -24.50 -22.08 46.71
CA SER A 37 -23.98 -21.66 48.01
C SER A 37 -24.25 -20.16 48.24
N LYS A 38 -24.80 -19.79 49.41
CA LYS A 38 -24.91 -18.42 49.91
C LYS A 38 -23.53 -17.91 50.32
N SER A 39 -22.55 -17.87 49.43
CA SER A 39 -21.30 -17.15 49.68
C SER A 39 -21.54 -15.68 49.44
N VAL A 40 -21.43 -14.86 50.43
CA VAL A 40 -21.41 -13.40 50.33
C VAL A 40 -20.18 -13.04 49.50
N LEU A 41 -20.39 -12.64 48.25
CA LEU A 41 -19.33 -12.12 47.38
C LEU A 41 -18.74 -10.89 48.09
N ASN A 42 -17.45 -10.84 48.27
CA ASN A 42 -16.79 -9.66 48.81
C ASN A 42 -16.61 -8.58 47.72
N HIS A 43 -16.22 -7.36 48.12
CA HIS A 43 -16.04 -6.23 47.18
C HIS A 43 -14.96 -6.52 46.11
N ALA A 44 -13.94 -7.29 46.44
CA ALA A 44 -12.85 -7.64 45.53
C ALA A 44 -13.33 -8.65 44.44
N ASP A 45 -14.14 -9.65 44.84
CA ASP A 45 -14.70 -10.63 43.91
C ASP A 45 -15.66 -9.96 42.92
N LEU A 46 -16.51 -9.05 43.39
CA LEU A 46 -17.43 -8.27 42.54
C LEU A 46 -16.67 -7.42 41.53
N SER A 47 -15.62 -6.74 41.98
CA SER A 47 -14.80 -5.91 41.09
C SER A 47 -14.05 -6.74 40.03
N SER A 48 -13.52 -7.90 40.40
CA SER A 48 -12.89 -8.84 39.48
C SER A 48 -13.87 -9.32 38.42
N LEU A 49 -15.08 -9.73 38.81
CA LEU A 49 -16.13 -10.16 37.87
C LEU A 49 -16.56 -9.03 36.94
N LEU A 50 -16.77 -7.81 37.45
CA LEU A 50 -17.08 -6.64 36.63
C LEU A 50 -15.94 -6.30 35.65
N SER A 51 -14.69 -6.45 36.07
CA SER A 51 -13.54 -6.23 35.19
C SER A 51 -13.49 -7.24 34.05
N VAL A 52 -13.80 -8.52 34.31
CA VAL A 52 -13.93 -9.57 33.30
C VAL A 52 -15.10 -9.24 32.34
N CYS A 53 -16.29 -8.90 32.88
CA CYS A 53 -17.44 -8.50 32.03
C CYS A 53 -17.10 -7.33 31.12
N GLY A 54 -16.35 -6.34 31.60
CA GLY A 54 -15.93 -5.21 30.80
C GLY A 54 -14.88 -5.58 29.74
N ARG A 55 -14.00 -6.56 30.02
CA ARG A 55 -13.01 -7.05 29.05
C ARG A 55 -13.67 -7.85 27.93
N ASP A 56 -14.60 -8.74 28.29
CA ASP A 56 -15.25 -9.67 27.37
C ASP A 56 -16.48 -9.05 26.69
N GLY A 57 -16.82 -7.80 26.99
CA GLY A 57 -18.00 -7.12 26.47
C GLY A 57 -19.35 -7.70 26.92
N ASN A 58 -19.36 -8.51 27.99
CA ASN A 58 -20.56 -9.20 28.47
C ASN A 58 -21.46 -8.29 29.31
N LEU A 59 -22.24 -7.45 28.64
CA LEU A 59 -23.16 -6.51 29.26
C LEU A 59 -24.25 -7.21 30.09
N ASN A 60 -24.78 -8.35 29.63
CA ASN A 60 -25.87 -9.06 30.30
C ASN A 60 -25.45 -9.54 31.70
N LEU A 61 -24.25 -10.11 31.81
CA LEU A 61 -23.69 -10.53 33.11
C LEU A 61 -23.39 -9.31 33.98
N GLY A 62 -22.78 -8.27 33.40
CA GLY A 62 -22.43 -7.03 34.11
C GLY A 62 -23.68 -6.32 34.70
N SER A 63 -24.75 -6.20 33.93
CA SER A 63 -26.01 -5.60 34.39
C SER A 63 -26.72 -6.46 35.46
N SER A 64 -26.62 -7.80 35.37
CA SER A 64 -27.12 -8.71 36.41
C SER A 64 -26.37 -8.55 37.71
N ILE A 65 -25.05 -8.38 37.67
CA ILE A 65 -24.22 -8.10 38.84
C ILE A 65 -24.60 -6.72 39.43
N HIS A 66 -24.78 -5.70 38.57
CA HIS A 66 -25.22 -4.37 39.02
C HIS A 66 -26.58 -4.43 39.75
N ALA A 67 -27.58 -5.12 39.17
CA ALA A 67 -28.87 -5.32 39.81
C ALA A 67 -28.78 -6.04 41.15
N ARG A 68 -27.85 -6.98 41.31
CA ARG A 68 -27.60 -7.67 42.58
C ARG A 68 -26.95 -6.76 43.61
N ILE A 69 -26.00 -5.89 43.21
CA ILE A 69 -25.38 -4.90 44.07
C ILE A 69 -26.43 -3.93 44.61
N ILE A 70 -27.36 -3.45 43.78
CA ILE A 70 -28.45 -2.55 44.20
C ILE A 70 -29.35 -3.21 45.25
N LYS A 71 -29.61 -4.51 45.16
CA LYS A 71 -30.45 -5.26 46.07
C LYS A 71 -29.77 -5.59 47.44
N GLN A 72 -28.49 -5.33 47.56
CA GLN A 72 -27.70 -5.61 48.79
C GLN A 72 -27.12 -4.30 49.32
N PRO A 73 -27.82 -3.58 50.23
CA PRO A 73 -27.47 -2.25 50.72
C PRO A 73 -26.02 -2.02 51.17
N PRO A 74 -25.31 -2.99 51.81
CA PRO A 74 -23.96 -2.74 52.30
C PRO A 74 -22.93 -2.36 51.23
N PHE A 75 -23.19 -2.71 49.98
CA PHE A 75 -22.26 -2.41 48.86
C PHE A 75 -22.37 -0.98 48.33
N TYR A 76 -23.49 -0.31 48.60
CA TYR A 76 -23.76 1.09 48.19
C TYR A 76 -23.64 2.07 49.36
N ASP A 77 -23.52 1.55 50.61
CA ASP A 77 -23.45 2.37 51.79
C ASP A 77 -22.07 3.00 51.94
N TYR A 78 -21.97 4.25 51.54
CA TYR A 78 -20.75 5.04 51.60
C TYR A 78 -20.35 5.36 53.04
N ASP A 79 -21.32 5.46 53.96
CA ASP A 79 -21.07 5.82 55.33
C ASP A 79 -20.39 4.69 56.14
N SER A 80 -20.70 3.42 55.81
CA SER A 80 -20.12 2.26 56.49
C SER A 80 -18.72 1.88 55.97
N SER A 81 -18.39 2.10 54.66
CA SER A 81 -17.09 1.79 54.08
C SER A 81 -16.80 2.61 52.81
N PRO A 82 -16.38 3.88 52.95
CA PRO A 82 -16.26 4.81 51.81
C PRO A 82 -15.32 4.32 50.69
N ARG A 83 -14.19 3.71 51.07
CA ARG A 83 -13.20 3.23 50.08
C ARG A 83 -13.69 2.02 49.29
N ASN A 84 -14.37 1.09 49.92
CA ASN A 84 -14.87 -0.12 49.28
C ASN A 84 -16.05 0.19 48.38
N ALA A 85 -16.94 1.08 48.79
CA ALA A 85 -18.04 1.57 47.98
C ALA A 85 -17.54 2.26 46.70
N LEU A 86 -16.58 3.18 46.83
CA LEU A 86 -15.98 3.90 45.70
C LEU A 86 -15.31 2.94 44.68
N PHE A 87 -14.64 1.89 45.17
CA PHE A 87 -14.02 0.88 44.34
C PHE A 87 -15.05 0.09 43.49
N VAL A 88 -16.19 -0.26 44.09
CA VAL A 88 -17.29 -0.93 43.36
C VAL A 88 -17.94 0.00 42.34
N TRP A 89 -18.16 1.28 42.69
CA TRP A 89 -18.67 2.30 41.77
C TRP A 89 -17.77 2.47 40.56
N ASN A 90 -16.47 2.61 40.74
CA ASN A 90 -15.49 2.72 39.69
C ASN A 90 -15.42 1.45 38.80
N SER A 91 -15.60 0.27 39.40
CA SER A 91 -15.64 -0.99 38.64
C SER A 91 -16.88 -1.11 37.77
N LEU A 92 -18.05 -0.70 38.27
CA LEU A 92 -19.30 -0.62 37.48
C LEU A 92 -19.16 0.39 36.37
N LEU A 93 -18.63 1.57 36.63
CA LEU A 93 -18.40 2.61 35.66
C LEU A 93 -17.47 2.13 34.54
N CYS A 94 -16.38 1.45 34.91
CA CYS A 94 -15.42 0.87 33.98
C CYS A 94 -16.08 -0.22 33.09
N MET A 95 -16.93 -1.08 33.70
CA MET A 95 -17.65 -2.13 32.97
C MET A 95 -18.59 -1.53 31.92
N TYR A 96 -19.48 -0.58 32.29
CA TYR A 96 -20.38 0.07 31.35
C TYR A 96 -19.61 0.83 30.25
N SER A 97 -18.56 1.55 30.61
CA SER A 97 -17.69 2.26 29.67
C SER A 97 -17.04 1.31 28.64
N LYS A 98 -16.51 0.16 29.10
CA LYS A 98 -15.90 -0.83 28.23
C LYS A 98 -16.89 -1.59 27.35
N CYS A 99 -18.11 -1.88 27.89
CA CYS A 99 -19.21 -2.47 27.12
C CYS A 99 -19.86 -1.47 26.15
N GLY A 100 -19.40 -0.22 26.14
CA GLY A 100 -19.87 0.78 25.20
C GLY A 100 -21.21 1.44 25.56
N GLN A 101 -21.76 1.19 26.74
CA GLN A 101 -23.00 1.80 27.25
C GLN A 101 -22.70 3.09 28.01
N LEU A 102 -22.23 4.12 27.25
CA LEU A 102 -21.79 5.38 27.85
C LEU A 102 -22.93 6.18 28.48
N GLN A 103 -24.16 6.08 27.99
CA GLN A 103 -25.31 6.76 28.59
C GLN A 103 -25.63 6.22 29.99
N ASP A 104 -25.55 4.91 30.19
CA ASP A 104 -25.74 4.31 31.51
C ASP A 104 -24.55 4.59 32.41
N ALA A 105 -23.33 4.67 31.85
CA ALA A 105 -22.15 5.13 32.59
C ALA A 105 -22.31 6.57 33.09
N VAL A 106 -22.88 7.50 32.26
CA VAL A 106 -23.16 8.89 32.68
C VAL A 106 -24.17 8.91 33.82
N LYS A 107 -25.29 8.20 33.71
CA LYS A 107 -26.27 8.12 34.80
C LYS A 107 -25.64 7.62 36.08
N LEU A 108 -24.82 6.56 35.99
CA LEU A 108 -24.11 6.02 37.15
C LEU A 108 -23.14 7.05 37.74
N PHE A 109 -22.36 7.73 36.89
CA PHE A 109 -21.42 8.77 37.30
C PHE A 109 -22.13 9.94 37.99
N ASP A 110 -23.30 10.38 37.50
CA ASP A 110 -24.07 11.47 38.11
C ASP A 110 -24.57 11.11 39.49
N HIS A 111 -24.97 9.84 39.73
CA HIS A 111 -25.44 9.34 41.00
C HIS A 111 -24.32 9.01 42.00
N MET A 112 -23.05 9.03 41.59
CA MET A 112 -21.93 8.80 42.52
C MET A 112 -21.83 9.90 43.56
N PRO A 113 -21.83 9.55 44.86
CA PRO A 113 -21.76 10.53 45.97
C PRO A 113 -20.41 11.25 46.00
N VAL A 114 -19.33 10.55 45.67
CA VAL A 114 -17.98 11.10 45.55
C VAL A 114 -17.37 10.65 44.22
N LYS A 115 -16.79 11.59 43.53
CA LYS A 115 -16.08 11.37 42.26
C LYS A 115 -14.59 11.57 42.49
N ASP A 116 -13.80 10.54 42.19
CA ASP A 116 -12.33 10.59 42.28
C ASP A 116 -11.70 10.69 40.86
N ILE A 117 -10.37 10.76 40.83
CA ILE A 117 -9.60 10.82 39.57
C ILE A 117 -9.91 9.62 38.66
N VAL A 118 -10.12 8.43 39.27
CA VAL A 118 -10.40 7.19 38.52
C VAL A 118 -11.76 7.26 37.86
N SER A 119 -12.79 7.79 38.54
CA SER A 119 -14.12 7.99 38.00
C SER A 119 -14.09 8.91 36.77
N TRP A 120 -13.41 10.07 36.90
CA TRP A 120 -13.26 11.04 35.82
C TRP A 120 -12.49 10.45 34.65
N ASN A 121 -11.32 9.82 34.90
CA ASN A 121 -10.50 9.20 33.86
C ASN A 121 -11.26 8.08 33.14
N THR A 122 -12.11 7.32 33.83
CA THR A 122 -12.95 6.28 33.20
C THR A 122 -13.96 6.88 32.25
N MET A 123 -14.62 7.99 32.61
CA MET A 123 -15.56 8.68 31.73
C MET A 123 -14.84 9.29 30.52
N ILE A 124 -13.78 10.06 30.77
CA ILE A 124 -12.97 10.67 29.70
C ILE A 124 -12.50 9.59 28.70
N SER A 125 -11.86 8.51 29.22
CA SER A 125 -11.37 7.43 28.35
C SER A 125 -12.47 6.67 27.61
N GLY A 126 -13.67 6.57 28.20
CA GLY A 126 -14.82 5.93 27.58
C GLY A 126 -15.33 6.68 26.35
N PHE A 127 -15.52 7.99 26.46
CA PHE A 127 -15.94 8.85 25.36
C PHE A 127 -14.87 8.95 24.27
N LEU A 128 -13.61 9.17 24.66
CA LEU A 128 -12.50 9.27 23.73
C LEU A 128 -12.31 7.99 22.90
N ARG A 129 -12.47 6.80 23.49
CA ARG A 129 -12.44 5.53 22.74
C ARG A 129 -13.56 5.39 21.71
N LYS A 130 -14.74 5.98 21.98
CA LYS A 130 -15.85 6.03 21.01
C LYS A 130 -15.73 7.16 19.98
N ARG A 131 -14.61 7.90 20.00
CA ARG A 131 -14.39 9.09 19.17
C ARG A 131 -15.40 10.23 19.40
N ASP A 132 -16.10 10.23 20.56
CA ASP A 132 -16.89 11.37 21.01
C ASP A 132 -15.98 12.32 21.82
N LEU A 133 -15.22 13.08 21.06
CA LEU A 133 -14.17 13.95 21.59
C LEU A 133 -14.76 15.14 22.34
N ASP A 134 -15.83 15.73 21.83
CA ASP A 134 -16.49 16.89 22.42
C ASP A 134 -16.98 16.58 23.86
N THR A 135 -17.61 15.42 24.02
CA THR A 135 -18.06 14.98 25.34
C THR A 135 -16.87 14.62 26.25
N GLY A 136 -15.85 13.96 25.71
CA GLY A 136 -14.63 13.64 26.44
C GLY A 136 -13.91 14.88 26.96
N PHE A 137 -13.73 15.92 26.12
CA PHE A 137 -13.15 17.20 26.51
C PHE A 137 -14.02 17.98 27.49
N ARG A 138 -15.35 17.91 27.37
CA ARG A 138 -16.27 18.51 28.32
C ARG A 138 -16.12 17.90 29.73
N PHE A 139 -15.98 16.57 29.82
CA PHE A 139 -15.68 15.91 31.09
C PHE A 139 -14.33 16.33 31.67
N PHE A 140 -13.30 16.47 30.84
CA PHE A 140 -11.99 16.95 31.25
C PHE A 140 -12.07 18.40 31.78
N LYS A 141 -12.80 19.27 31.08
CA LYS A 141 -13.03 20.65 31.53
C LYS A 141 -13.76 20.71 32.88
N GLN A 142 -14.83 19.93 33.06
CA GLN A 142 -15.57 19.84 34.32
C GLN A 142 -14.69 19.31 35.47
N MET A 143 -13.82 18.31 35.18
CA MET A 143 -12.83 17.82 36.13
C MET A 143 -11.88 18.94 36.57
N SER A 144 -11.39 19.75 35.63
CA SER A 144 -10.45 20.84 35.88
C SER A 144 -11.08 22.00 36.68
N GLU A 145 -12.38 22.24 36.47
CA GLU A 145 -13.16 23.28 37.14
C GLU A 145 -13.63 22.86 38.54
N SER A 146 -13.62 21.55 38.85
CA SER A 146 -14.03 21.05 40.15
C SER A 146 -13.01 21.52 41.20
N ARG A 147 -13.51 22.29 42.19
CA ARG A 147 -12.66 22.89 43.25
C ARG A 147 -12.26 21.89 44.37
N THR A 148 -12.60 20.64 44.23
CA THR A 148 -12.23 19.60 45.20
C THR A 148 -10.76 19.20 45.02
N VAL A 149 -9.97 19.30 46.05
CA VAL A 149 -8.52 18.98 46.06
C VAL A 149 -8.20 17.57 45.55
N CYS A 150 -9.19 16.67 45.57
CA CYS A 150 -9.07 15.27 45.13
C CYS A 150 -9.22 15.08 43.61
N CYS A 151 -9.57 16.11 42.83
CA CYS A 151 -9.95 15.97 41.42
C CYS A 151 -9.04 16.75 40.46
N ARG A 152 -7.79 17.03 40.83
CA ARG A 152 -6.82 17.56 39.87
C ARG A 152 -6.41 16.46 38.87
N PHE A 153 -6.36 16.80 37.57
CA PHE A 153 -5.87 15.87 36.56
C PHE A 153 -4.46 15.38 36.92
N ASP A 154 -4.19 14.13 36.63
CA ASP A 154 -2.91 13.47 36.85
C ASP A 154 -2.25 13.06 35.52
N LYS A 155 -1.08 12.41 35.62
CA LYS A 155 -0.38 11.89 34.46
C LYS A 155 -1.23 10.92 33.60
N ALA A 156 -2.11 10.14 34.24
CA ALA A 156 -2.97 9.20 33.54
C ALA A 156 -4.07 9.92 32.75
N THR A 157 -4.64 11.00 33.28
CA THR A 157 -5.58 11.88 32.57
C THR A 157 -4.93 12.45 31.33
N LEU A 158 -3.73 13.05 31.45
CA LEU A 158 -3.02 13.66 30.33
C LEU A 158 -2.63 12.65 29.27
N THR A 159 -2.11 11.48 29.66
CA THR A 159 -1.79 10.41 28.69
C THR A 159 -3.03 9.89 27.97
N THR A 160 -4.17 9.78 28.65
CA THR A 160 -5.45 9.38 28.05
C THR A 160 -5.91 10.39 27.00
N MET A 161 -5.81 11.68 27.31
CA MET A 161 -6.14 12.75 26.37
C MET A 161 -5.25 12.70 25.13
N LEU A 162 -3.93 12.59 25.30
CA LEU A 162 -2.96 12.53 24.22
C LEU A 162 -3.13 11.28 23.32
N THR A 163 -3.45 10.13 23.91
CA THR A 163 -3.65 8.90 23.12
C THR A 163 -4.90 8.95 22.23
N ALA A 164 -5.86 9.81 22.56
CA ALA A 164 -7.08 10.01 21.76
C ALA A 164 -6.89 10.99 20.60
N CYS A 165 -5.84 11.81 20.62
CA CYS A 165 -5.52 12.73 19.53
C CYS A 165 -4.89 11.94 18.38
N ASP A 166 -5.70 11.64 17.35
CA ASP A 166 -5.32 10.83 16.20
C ASP A 166 -5.86 11.50 14.92
N GLY A 167 -5.03 12.32 14.28
CA GLY A 167 -5.36 13.08 13.08
C GLY A 167 -4.87 14.51 13.12
N LEU A 168 -4.72 15.12 11.94
CA LEU A 168 -4.19 16.48 11.77
C LEU A 168 -5.03 17.55 12.49
N GLU A 169 -6.33 17.33 12.60
CA GLU A 169 -7.29 18.21 13.27
C GLU A 169 -7.03 18.38 14.78
N PHE A 170 -6.30 17.44 15.41
CA PHE A 170 -6.01 17.45 16.85
C PHE A 170 -4.69 18.14 17.23
N SER A 171 -3.98 18.73 16.28
CA SER A 171 -2.71 19.43 16.55
C SER A 171 -2.85 20.54 17.60
N SER A 172 -3.91 21.35 17.54
CA SER A 172 -4.20 22.41 18.50
C SER A 172 -4.49 21.87 19.90
N VAL A 173 -5.18 20.73 19.99
CA VAL A 173 -5.48 20.05 21.26
C VAL A 173 -4.21 19.46 21.87
N THR A 174 -3.37 18.82 21.06
CA THR A 174 -2.08 18.28 21.50
C THR A 174 -1.19 19.39 22.07
N ASN A 175 -1.14 20.57 21.40
CA ASN A 175 -0.41 21.74 21.89
C ASN A 175 -0.98 22.27 23.23
N MET A 176 -2.31 22.32 23.37
CA MET A 176 -2.95 22.73 24.61
C MET A 176 -2.61 21.78 25.77
N VAL A 177 -2.70 20.47 25.54
CA VAL A 177 -2.35 19.45 26.55
C VAL A 177 -0.86 19.53 26.89
N HIS A 178 0.02 19.76 25.90
CA HIS A 178 1.45 19.97 26.13
C HIS A 178 1.70 21.19 27.03
N GLY A 179 0.99 22.30 26.82
CA GLY A 179 1.04 23.45 27.74
C GLY A 179 0.64 23.09 29.17
N LEU A 180 -0.40 22.25 29.36
CA LEU A 180 -0.82 21.77 30.66
C LEU A 180 0.23 20.82 31.32
N VAL A 181 0.90 20.00 30.51
CA VAL A 181 2.02 19.15 30.93
C VAL A 181 3.14 20.01 31.53
N PHE A 182 3.53 21.07 30.81
CA PHE A 182 4.61 21.96 31.22
C PHE A 182 4.24 22.74 32.52
N VAL A 183 3.07 23.40 32.51
CA VAL A 183 2.60 24.18 33.68
C VAL A 183 2.38 23.31 34.92
N GLY A 184 1.93 22.06 34.72
CA GLY A 184 1.70 21.10 35.81
C GLY A 184 2.96 20.40 36.31
N GLY A 185 4.11 20.57 35.63
CA GLY A 185 5.38 19.88 35.97
C GLY A 185 5.33 18.38 35.71
N PHE A 186 4.52 17.95 34.70
CA PHE A 186 4.40 16.55 34.30
C PHE A 186 5.42 16.15 33.21
N ASP A 187 6.20 17.08 32.69
CA ASP A 187 7.27 16.90 31.71
C ASP A 187 8.36 15.92 32.17
N ARG A 188 8.55 15.82 33.48
CA ARG A 188 9.48 14.86 34.14
C ARG A 188 9.06 13.39 34.01
N TYR A 189 7.80 13.10 33.67
CA TYR A 189 7.31 11.73 33.58
C TYR A 189 7.50 11.16 32.18
N VAL A 190 8.36 10.15 32.03
CA VAL A 190 8.65 9.49 30.74
C VAL A 190 7.39 9.01 30.03
N THR A 191 6.38 8.55 30.79
CA THR A 191 5.10 8.11 30.21
C THR A 191 4.33 9.23 29.52
N VAL A 192 4.38 10.45 30.08
CA VAL A 192 3.73 11.63 29.49
C VAL A 192 4.49 12.09 28.25
N GLY A 193 5.84 12.14 28.32
CA GLY A 193 6.69 12.45 27.17
C GLY A 193 6.46 11.49 26.00
N ASN A 194 6.37 10.18 26.29
CA ASN A 194 6.08 9.17 25.27
C ASN A 194 4.70 9.37 24.61
N ALA A 195 3.68 9.75 25.39
CA ALA A 195 2.35 10.04 24.88
C ALA A 195 2.34 11.32 24.03
N LEU A 196 3.07 12.38 24.45
CA LEU A 196 3.23 13.60 23.64
C LEU A 196 3.90 13.31 22.29
N ILE A 197 5.02 12.60 22.30
CA ILE A 197 5.71 12.19 21.06
C ILE A 197 4.76 11.46 20.14
N THR A 198 4.08 10.43 20.65
CA THR A 198 3.15 9.63 19.85
C THR A 198 2.00 10.47 19.28
N SER A 199 1.42 11.38 20.09
CA SER A 199 0.35 12.28 19.67
C SER A 199 0.83 13.24 18.59
N TYR A 200 1.99 13.89 18.75
CA TYR A 200 2.55 14.79 17.74
C TYR A 200 2.80 14.11 16.40
N PHE A 201 3.38 12.89 16.42
CA PHE A 201 3.59 12.13 15.17
C PHE A 201 2.28 11.74 14.49
N LYS A 202 1.23 11.42 15.24
CA LYS A 202 -0.11 11.13 14.70
C LYS A 202 -0.81 12.37 14.14
N CYS A 203 -0.54 13.54 14.74
CA CYS A 203 -1.08 14.82 14.29
C CYS A 203 -0.23 15.51 13.19
N GLY A 204 0.81 14.84 12.66
CA GLY A 204 1.67 15.42 11.62
C GLY A 204 2.62 16.53 12.09
N CYS A 205 2.75 16.75 13.39
CA CYS A 205 3.63 17.78 13.99
C CYS A 205 4.99 17.17 14.34
N PHE A 206 5.77 16.84 13.31
CA PHE A 206 7.01 16.04 13.46
C PHE A 206 8.14 16.79 14.15
N SER A 207 8.26 18.10 13.95
CA SER A 207 9.25 18.97 14.57
C SER A 207 9.05 19.03 16.08
N GLU A 208 7.81 19.22 16.53
CA GLU A 208 7.43 19.29 17.94
C GLU A 208 7.64 17.93 18.61
N GLY A 209 7.29 16.83 17.93
CA GLY A 209 7.54 15.48 18.43
C GLY A 209 9.03 15.18 18.63
N LYS A 210 9.88 15.60 17.68
CA LYS A 210 11.34 15.51 17.82
C LYS A 210 11.86 16.41 18.94
N GLN A 211 11.33 17.62 19.07
CA GLN A 211 11.73 18.57 20.12
C GLN A 211 11.46 17.98 21.50
N VAL A 212 10.26 17.45 21.76
CA VAL A 212 9.92 16.78 23.02
C VAL A 212 10.92 15.65 23.32
N PHE A 213 11.26 14.83 22.29
CA PHE A 213 12.23 13.75 22.45
C PHE A 213 13.60 14.26 22.91
N TYR A 214 14.11 15.35 22.32
CA TYR A 214 15.42 15.89 22.69
C TYR A 214 15.43 16.62 24.03
N GLU A 215 14.30 17.20 24.44
CA GLU A 215 14.14 17.89 25.74
C GLU A 215 13.98 16.91 26.92
N MET A 216 13.54 15.66 26.66
CA MET A 216 13.40 14.66 27.74
C MET A 216 14.75 14.34 28.38
N LEU A 217 14.81 14.43 29.72
CA LEU A 217 16.00 14.10 30.52
C LEU A 217 16.30 12.59 30.52
N GLU A 218 15.27 11.78 30.63
CA GLU A 218 15.37 10.33 30.64
C GLU A 218 14.60 9.74 29.47
N ARG A 219 15.25 8.83 28.74
CA ARG A 219 14.67 8.14 27.57
C ARG A 219 14.78 6.64 27.77
N ASN A 220 13.66 5.95 27.79
CA ASN A 220 13.62 4.50 27.84
C ASN A 220 13.40 3.89 26.44
N VAL A 221 13.38 2.55 26.36
CA VAL A 221 13.17 1.84 25.09
C VAL A 221 11.86 2.25 24.40
N VAL A 222 10.80 2.56 25.17
CA VAL A 222 9.51 3.00 24.62
C VAL A 222 9.62 4.39 23.97
N THR A 223 10.40 5.31 24.59
CA THR A 223 10.66 6.65 24.04
C THR A 223 11.33 6.58 22.68
N TRP A 224 12.43 5.82 22.59
CA TRP A 224 13.16 5.62 21.35
C TRP A 224 12.28 4.96 20.28
N THR A 225 11.57 3.90 20.65
CA THR A 225 10.67 3.20 19.72
C THR A 225 9.55 4.11 19.22
N ALA A 226 8.98 4.95 20.08
CA ALA A 226 7.90 5.87 19.69
C ALA A 226 8.36 6.86 18.60
N VAL A 227 9.56 7.44 18.73
CA VAL A 227 10.12 8.36 17.72
C VAL A 227 10.50 7.62 16.46
N ILE A 228 11.25 6.51 16.55
CA ILE A 228 11.70 5.75 15.38
C ILE A 228 10.51 5.23 14.59
N SER A 229 9.50 4.66 15.28
CA SER A 229 8.26 4.18 14.64
C SER A 229 7.44 5.33 14.06
N GLY A 230 7.37 6.46 14.76
CA GLY A 230 6.67 7.65 14.27
C GLY A 230 7.31 8.18 12.98
N LEU A 231 8.63 8.27 12.93
CA LEU A 231 9.36 8.68 11.73
C LEU A 231 9.19 7.71 10.56
N ALA A 232 9.34 6.40 10.82
CA ALA A 232 9.22 5.38 9.79
C ALA A 232 7.80 5.32 9.18
N LYS A 233 6.75 5.46 10.01
CA LYS A 233 5.36 5.47 9.54
C LYS A 233 4.98 6.72 8.73
N ASN A 234 5.70 7.81 8.92
CA ASN A 234 5.48 9.07 8.20
C ASN A 234 6.54 9.32 7.12
N GLU A 235 7.21 8.27 6.65
CA GLU A 235 8.14 8.28 5.52
C GLU A 235 9.45 9.07 5.74
N PHE A 236 9.74 9.48 6.97
CA PHE A 236 11.04 10.07 7.36
C PHE A 236 12.07 8.97 7.65
N TYR A 237 12.31 8.12 6.68
CA TYR A 237 13.09 6.89 6.83
C TYR A 237 14.54 7.11 7.22
N GLU A 238 15.21 8.11 6.64
CA GLU A 238 16.61 8.45 6.96
C GLU A 238 16.79 8.87 8.40
N ASP A 239 15.91 9.75 8.90
CA ASP A 239 15.91 10.19 10.29
C ASP A 239 15.62 9.01 11.23
N GLY A 240 14.70 8.13 10.86
CA GLY A 240 14.38 6.92 11.61
C GLY A 240 15.59 5.99 11.78
N LEU A 241 16.32 5.73 10.68
CA LEU A 241 17.54 4.91 10.73
C LEU A 241 18.69 5.57 11.48
N ARG A 242 18.83 6.89 11.36
CA ARG A 242 19.82 7.63 12.15
C ARG A 242 19.58 7.46 13.63
N LEU A 243 18.35 7.70 14.12
CA LEU A 243 17.99 7.54 15.52
C LEU A 243 18.08 6.08 15.99
N PHE A 244 17.75 5.12 15.15
CA PHE A 244 17.98 3.71 15.45
C PHE A 244 19.45 3.39 15.68
N ASN A 245 20.35 3.93 14.86
CA ASN A 245 21.78 3.76 15.05
C ASN A 245 22.28 4.48 16.31
N GLU A 246 21.79 5.68 16.62
CA GLU A 246 22.10 6.39 17.89
C GLU A 246 21.67 5.55 19.10
N MET A 247 20.44 5.00 19.10
CA MET A 247 19.96 4.11 20.14
C MET A 247 20.87 2.91 20.37
N ARG A 248 21.33 2.27 19.27
CA ARG A 248 22.24 1.11 19.33
C ARG A 248 23.63 1.44 19.89
N CYS A 249 24.12 2.65 19.63
CA CYS A 249 25.38 3.14 20.19
C CYS A 249 25.25 3.56 21.67
N GLY A 250 24.04 3.75 22.13
CA GLY A 250 23.73 4.16 23.51
C GLY A 250 23.60 2.98 24.47
N SER A 251 23.10 3.28 25.68
CA SER A 251 22.89 2.30 26.74
C SER A 251 21.53 1.56 26.67
N VAL A 252 20.65 1.97 25.76
CA VAL A 252 19.28 1.43 25.66
C VAL A 252 19.23 0.41 24.54
N SER A 253 18.96 -0.85 24.86
CA SER A 253 18.85 -1.93 23.86
C SER A 253 17.51 -1.85 23.09
N PRO A 254 17.54 -1.95 21.75
CA PRO A 254 16.33 -2.05 20.93
C PRO A 254 15.51 -3.31 21.24
N ASN A 255 14.17 -3.19 21.19
CA ASN A 255 13.25 -4.31 21.26
C ASN A 255 12.73 -4.73 19.86
N SER A 256 11.94 -5.80 19.76
CA SER A 256 11.36 -6.30 18.49
C SER A 256 10.65 -5.20 17.71
N LEU A 257 9.86 -4.34 18.38
CA LEU A 257 9.14 -3.24 17.73
C LEU A 257 10.08 -2.16 17.17
N THR A 258 11.21 -1.92 17.84
CA THR A 258 12.25 -0.99 17.34
C THR A 258 12.90 -1.55 16.07
N TYR A 259 13.25 -2.85 16.07
CA TYR A 259 13.78 -3.51 14.88
C TYR A 259 12.79 -3.51 13.72
N LEU A 260 11.51 -3.78 14.02
CA LEU A 260 10.44 -3.71 13.02
C LEU A 260 10.36 -2.32 12.34
N SER A 261 10.42 -1.26 13.15
CA SER A 261 10.42 0.11 12.65
C SER A 261 11.66 0.44 11.82
N ALA A 262 12.83 -0.08 12.20
CA ALA A 262 14.07 0.07 11.44
C ALA A 262 14.03 -0.71 10.12
N LEU A 263 13.49 -1.92 10.10
CA LEU A 263 13.26 -2.69 8.85
C LEU A 263 12.30 -1.97 7.91
N MET A 264 11.21 -1.40 8.45
CA MET A 264 10.28 -0.58 7.68
C MET A 264 10.97 0.63 7.05
N ALA A 265 11.87 1.30 7.77
CA ALA A 265 12.65 2.41 7.24
C ALA A 265 13.65 1.96 6.15
N CYS A 266 14.33 0.81 6.34
CA CYS A 266 15.18 0.22 5.31
C CYS A 266 14.39 -0.16 4.05
N SER A 267 13.19 -0.71 4.22
CA SER A 267 12.28 -1.08 3.13
C SER A 267 11.85 0.15 2.32
N GLY A 268 11.48 1.25 2.99
CA GLY A 268 11.11 2.50 2.34
C GLY A 268 12.25 3.17 1.55
N LEU A 269 13.48 3.10 2.06
CA LEU A 269 14.68 3.59 1.38
C LEU A 269 15.29 2.62 0.37
N GLN A 270 14.78 1.39 0.28
CA GLN A 270 15.40 0.29 -0.46
C GLN A 270 16.87 0.06 -0.07
N ALA A 271 17.20 0.27 1.21
CA ALA A 271 18.53 0.19 1.77
C ALA A 271 18.92 -1.26 2.12
N LEU A 272 19.19 -2.08 1.08
CA LEU A 272 19.45 -3.52 1.21
C LEU A 272 20.60 -3.83 2.18
N LEU A 273 21.70 -3.06 2.15
CA LEU A 273 22.86 -3.31 3.00
C LEU A 273 22.56 -3.13 4.48
N ASP A 274 21.83 -2.09 4.84
CA ASP A 274 21.46 -1.83 6.24
C ASP A 274 20.39 -2.83 6.71
N GLY A 275 19.46 -3.19 5.83
CA GLY A 275 18.52 -4.28 6.10
C GLY A 275 19.21 -5.62 6.37
N ARG A 276 20.22 -5.99 5.60
CA ARG A 276 21.03 -7.21 5.84
C ARG A 276 21.78 -7.18 7.17
N LYS A 277 22.30 -6.01 7.57
CA LYS A 277 22.96 -5.85 8.89
C LYS A 277 21.95 -6.09 10.02
N ILE A 278 20.75 -5.52 9.90
CA ILE A 278 19.66 -5.71 10.88
C ILE A 278 19.24 -7.19 10.91
N HIS A 279 19.04 -7.83 9.77
CA HIS A 279 18.71 -9.26 9.70
C HIS A 279 19.77 -10.12 10.40
N GLY A 280 21.06 -9.87 10.18
CA GLY A 280 22.15 -10.56 10.87
C GLY A 280 22.18 -10.35 12.39
N ILE A 281 21.71 -9.20 12.89
CA ILE A 281 21.53 -8.94 14.32
C ILE A 281 20.35 -9.74 14.87
N LEU A 282 19.21 -9.72 14.19
CA LEU A 282 18.01 -10.47 14.58
C LEU A 282 18.31 -11.97 14.67
N TRP A 283 19.09 -12.49 13.73
CA TRP A 283 19.57 -13.88 13.75
C TRP A 283 20.40 -14.19 15.01
N LYS A 284 21.34 -13.30 15.35
CA LYS A 284 22.20 -13.45 16.54
C LYS A 284 21.40 -13.35 17.85
N LEU A 285 20.31 -12.61 17.86
CA LEU A 285 19.45 -12.45 19.03
C LEU A 285 18.41 -13.59 19.17
N GLY A 286 18.27 -14.45 18.15
CA GLY A 286 17.31 -15.54 18.13
C GLY A 286 15.84 -15.09 18.02
N ILE A 287 15.58 -13.89 17.50
CA ILE A 287 14.23 -13.32 17.34
C ILE A 287 13.78 -13.22 15.86
N GLN A 288 14.50 -13.85 14.97
CA GLN A 288 14.18 -13.86 13.54
C GLN A 288 12.87 -14.60 13.23
N SER A 289 12.46 -15.57 14.04
CA SER A 289 11.22 -16.36 13.85
C SER A 289 9.97 -15.72 14.46
N ASP A 290 10.01 -14.40 14.76
CA ASP A 290 8.82 -13.64 15.08
C ASP A 290 8.06 -13.32 13.78
N LEU A 291 6.78 -13.70 13.69
CA LEU A 291 5.95 -13.53 12.48
C LEU A 291 5.97 -12.11 11.91
N CYS A 292 5.95 -11.10 12.79
CA CYS A 292 5.99 -9.70 12.35
C CYS A 292 7.36 -9.34 11.76
N ILE A 293 8.43 -9.89 12.34
CA ILE A 293 9.81 -9.66 11.85
C ILE A 293 10.03 -10.39 10.52
N GLU A 294 9.57 -11.63 10.39
CA GLU A 294 9.66 -12.39 9.14
C GLU A 294 8.93 -11.66 8.01
N SER A 295 7.69 -11.19 8.26
CA SER A 295 6.92 -10.41 7.29
C SER A 295 7.63 -9.11 6.90
N ALA A 296 8.24 -8.41 7.85
CA ALA A 296 8.99 -7.18 7.58
C ALA A 296 10.28 -7.44 6.80
N LEU A 297 10.97 -8.56 7.04
CA LEU A 297 12.14 -8.98 6.27
C LEU A 297 11.76 -9.37 4.85
N MET A 298 10.65 -10.09 4.65
CA MET A 298 10.14 -10.42 3.32
C MET A 298 9.80 -9.15 2.53
N ASP A 299 9.12 -8.18 3.15
CA ASP A 299 8.80 -6.87 2.53
C ASP A 299 10.08 -6.10 2.14
N LEU A 300 11.06 -6.03 3.06
CA LEU A 300 12.35 -5.41 2.80
C LEU A 300 13.05 -6.00 1.58
N TYR A 301 13.25 -7.34 1.57
CA TYR A 301 13.97 -8.00 0.50
C TYR A 301 13.24 -7.90 -0.83
N SER A 302 11.91 -7.96 -0.81
CA SER A 302 11.06 -7.75 -1.98
C SER A 302 11.25 -6.37 -2.60
N LYS A 303 11.11 -5.30 -1.80
CA LYS A 303 11.26 -3.91 -2.26
C LYS A 303 12.68 -3.56 -2.70
N CYS A 304 13.67 -4.25 -2.14
CA CYS A 304 15.07 -4.14 -2.57
C CYS A 304 15.42 -5.01 -3.80
N GLY A 305 14.43 -5.65 -4.44
CA GLY A 305 14.65 -6.49 -5.62
C GLY A 305 15.34 -7.82 -5.35
N SER A 306 15.49 -8.23 -4.09
CA SER A 306 16.12 -9.51 -3.68
C SER A 306 15.05 -10.56 -3.38
N LEU A 307 14.23 -10.90 -4.39
CA LEU A 307 13.09 -11.80 -4.23
C LEU A 307 13.49 -13.19 -3.74
N GLU A 308 14.69 -13.67 -4.14
CA GLU A 308 15.24 -14.94 -3.68
C GLU A 308 15.38 -15.01 -2.16
N ALA A 309 15.91 -13.94 -1.56
CA ALA A 309 16.03 -13.87 -0.10
C ALA A 309 14.66 -13.78 0.59
N ALA A 310 13.70 -13.06 0.00
CA ALA A 310 12.32 -13.02 0.51
C ALA A 310 11.67 -14.40 0.45
N TRP A 311 11.88 -15.14 -0.63
CA TRP A 311 11.38 -16.49 -0.80
C TRP A 311 12.00 -17.47 0.21
N GLN A 312 13.31 -17.39 0.46
CA GLN A 312 13.98 -18.22 1.45
C GLN A 312 13.38 -18.03 2.85
N ILE A 313 13.12 -16.78 3.25
CA ILE A 313 12.47 -16.53 4.55
C ILE A 313 11.07 -17.15 4.59
N PHE A 314 10.29 -17.01 3.53
CA PHE A 314 8.98 -17.61 3.40
C PHE A 314 9.01 -19.15 3.47
N GLU A 315 10.01 -19.77 2.82
CA GLU A 315 10.17 -21.22 2.77
C GLU A 315 10.57 -21.83 4.11
N PHE A 316 11.35 -21.09 4.91
CA PHE A 316 11.84 -21.55 6.21
C PHE A 316 10.98 -21.09 7.40
N ALA A 317 9.93 -20.29 7.17
CA ALA A 317 9.02 -19.85 8.23
C ALA A 317 8.28 -21.06 8.83
N GLU A 318 8.28 -21.17 10.16
CA GLU A 318 7.62 -22.26 10.89
C GLU A 318 6.10 -22.09 10.90
N GLU A 319 5.64 -20.85 10.97
CA GLU A 319 4.24 -20.46 10.92
C GLU A 319 4.03 -19.37 9.88
N LEU A 320 2.92 -19.41 9.17
CA LEU A 320 2.53 -18.41 8.20
C LEU A 320 1.12 -17.90 8.54
N ASP A 321 0.99 -16.60 8.66
CA ASP A 321 -0.29 -15.94 8.81
C ASP A 321 -0.76 -15.31 7.48
N GLU A 322 -1.96 -14.76 7.48
CA GLU A 322 -2.54 -14.08 6.32
C GLU A 322 -1.69 -12.89 5.86
N VAL A 323 -0.97 -12.24 6.79
CA VAL A 323 -0.10 -11.09 6.51
C VAL A 323 1.14 -11.55 5.74
N SER A 324 1.82 -12.59 6.21
CA SER A 324 3.01 -13.17 5.56
C SER A 324 2.71 -13.63 4.14
N LEU A 325 1.56 -14.30 3.95
CA LEU A 325 1.09 -14.75 2.64
C LEU A 325 0.77 -13.57 1.71
N THR A 326 0.17 -12.50 2.24
CA THR A 326 -0.09 -11.29 1.47
C THR A 326 1.20 -10.59 1.06
N VAL A 327 2.18 -10.48 1.97
CA VAL A 327 3.48 -9.87 1.69
C VAL A 327 4.20 -10.60 0.57
N ILE A 328 4.26 -11.93 0.61
CA ILE A 328 4.93 -12.70 -0.45
C ILE A 328 4.19 -12.60 -1.79
N LEU A 329 2.86 -12.58 -1.78
CA LEU A 329 2.04 -12.38 -2.97
C LEU A 329 2.33 -11.01 -3.61
N VAL A 330 2.36 -9.94 -2.80
CA VAL A 330 2.73 -8.58 -3.24
C VAL A 330 4.17 -8.56 -3.75
N ALA A 331 5.09 -9.28 -3.09
CA ALA A 331 6.47 -9.41 -3.50
C ALA A 331 6.62 -9.94 -4.93
N PHE A 332 5.96 -11.04 -5.25
CA PHE A 332 5.96 -11.62 -6.60
C PHE A 332 5.33 -10.68 -7.62
N THR A 333 4.21 -10.06 -7.25
CA THR A 333 3.49 -9.11 -8.10
C THR A 333 4.37 -7.90 -8.48
N GLN A 334 5.02 -7.28 -7.50
CA GLN A 334 5.83 -6.07 -7.72
C GLN A 334 7.12 -6.35 -8.50
N ASN A 335 7.64 -7.57 -8.42
CA ASN A 335 8.83 -7.97 -9.13
C ASN A 335 8.54 -8.61 -10.50
N GLY A 336 7.27 -8.61 -10.97
CA GLY A 336 6.87 -9.07 -12.30
C GLY A 336 6.87 -10.60 -12.47
N PHE A 337 6.68 -11.36 -11.37
CA PHE A 337 6.53 -12.82 -11.37
C PHE A 337 5.04 -13.16 -11.25
N GLU A 338 4.31 -12.88 -12.33
CA GLU A 338 2.85 -12.94 -12.36
C GLU A 338 2.31 -14.36 -12.24
N GLU A 339 2.92 -15.32 -12.94
CA GLU A 339 2.50 -16.72 -12.93
C GLU A 339 2.66 -17.34 -11.55
N GLU A 340 3.77 -17.06 -10.88
CA GLU A 340 4.06 -17.56 -9.54
C GLU A 340 3.08 -16.97 -8.51
N ALA A 341 2.78 -15.68 -8.59
CA ALA A 341 1.79 -15.03 -7.74
C ALA A 341 0.40 -15.68 -7.90
N ILE A 342 -0.01 -15.98 -9.13
CA ILE A 342 -1.26 -16.66 -9.43
C ILE A 342 -1.26 -18.07 -8.83
N GLN A 343 -0.17 -18.83 -8.98
CA GLN A 343 -0.07 -20.20 -8.43
C GLN A 343 -0.16 -20.21 -6.89
N ILE A 344 0.54 -19.27 -6.23
CA ILE A 344 0.47 -19.11 -4.77
C ILE A 344 -0.97 -18.80 -4.35
N PHE A 345 -1.61 -17.81 -4.96
CA PHE A 345 -2.99 -17.43 -4.65
C PHE A 345 -3.97 -18.60 -4.84
N MET A 346 -3.90 -19.30 -5.97
CA MET A 346 -4.74 -20.47 -6.25
C MET A 346 -4.55 -21.59 -5.22
N ARG A 347 -3.32 -21.79 -4.77
CA ARG A 347 -3.01 -22.78 -3.74
C ARG A 347 -3.57 -22.36 -2.39
N MET A 348 -3.45 -21.08 -1.99
CA MET A 348 -4.07 -20.55 -0.76
C MET A 348 -5.58 -20.80 -0.73
N VAL A 349 -6.25 -20.51 -1.85
CA VAL A 349 -7.71 -20.77 -1.99
C VAL A 349 -8.04 -22.26 -1.87
N LYS A 350 -7.23 -23.14 -2.48
CA LYS A 350 -7.42 -24.61 -2.39
C LYS A 350 -7.23 -25.14 -0.97
N LEU A 351 -6.29 -24.59 -0.22
CA LEU A 351 -6.03 -24.97 1.18
C LEU A 351 -7.08 -24.42 2.14
N GLY A 352 -8.05 -23.64 1.66
CA GLY A 352 -9.11 -23.07 2.49
C GLY A 352 -8.64 -21.89 3.37
N ILE A 353 -7.48 -21.29 3.06
CA ILE A 353 -7.02 -20.09 3.74
C ILE A 353 -8.03 -18.99 3.51
N GLU A 354 -8.37 -18.27 4.56
CA GLU A 354 -9.34 -17.19 4.46
C GLU A 354 -8.79 -16.04 3.63
N VAL A 355 -9.44 -15.80 2.50
CA VAL A 355 -9.05 -14.71 1.58
C VAL A 355 -9.63 -13.40 2.10
N ASP A 356 -8.79 -12.41 2.31
CA ASP A 356 -9.12 -11.06 2.72
C ASP A 356 -9.12 -10.06 1.54
N PRO A 357 -9.65 -8.83 1.70
CA PRO A 357 -9.63 -7.82 0.65
C PRO A 357 -8.21 -7.40 0.21
N ASN A 358 -7.19 -7.49 1.09
CA ASN A 358 -5.82 -7.10 0.76
C ASN A 358 -5.18 -8.12 -0.18
N MET A 359 -5.36 -9.41 0.10
CA MET A 359 -4.94 -10.49 -0.79
C MET A 359 -5.57 -10.38 -2.18
N VAL A 360 -6.87 -10.09 -2.22
CA VAL A 360 -7.59 -9.88 -3.48
C VAL A 360 -7.06 -8.67 -4.23
N SER A 361 -6.82 -7.57 -3.54
CA SER A 361 -6.24 -6.35 -4.14
C SER A 361 -4.83 -6.62 -4.70
N ALA A 362 -4.01 -7.38 -3.98
CA ALA A 362 -2.68 -7.77 -4.41
C ALA A 362 -2.73 -8.61 -5.70
N ILE A 363 -3.57 -9.66 -5.75
CA ILE A 363 -3.67 -10.51 -6.93
C ILE A 363 -4.27 -9.77 -8.13
N LEU A 364 -5.19 -8.81 -7.92
CA LEU A 364 -5.69 -7.95 -8.99
C LEU A 364 -4.59 -7.05 -9.58
N GLY A 365 -3.55 -6.73 -8.81
CA GLY A 365 -2.38 -5.99 -9.28
C GLY A 365 -1.51 -6.77 -10.28
N VAL A 366 -1.57 -8.11 -10.25
CA VAL A 366 -0.80 -9.01 -11.14
C VAL A 366 -1.17 -8.86 -12.60
N PHE A 367 -2.42 -8.46 -12.89
CA PHE A 367 -2.89 -8.39 -14.26
C PHE A 367 -2.12 -7.35 -15.09
N ALA A 368 -1.26 -7.85 -15.97
CA ALA A 368 -0.58 -7.09 -17.03
C ALA A 368 -1.12 -7.52 -18.41
N LEU A 369 -0.47 -7.08 -19.46
CA LEU A 369 -0.90 -7.30 -20.85
C LEU A 369 -0.93 -8.79 -21.30
N GLY A 370 -0.53 -9.74 -20.47
CA GLY A 370 -0.49 -11.18 -20.80
C GLY A 370 -1.39 -12.06 -19.97
N THR A 371 -2.15 -11.49 -19.03
CA THR A 371 -2.93 -12.27 -18.07
C THR A 371 -4.32 -12.63 -18.61
N SER A 372 -4.78 -13.85 -18.33
CA SER A 372 -6.05 -14.37 -18.83
C SER A 372 -7.27 -13.63 -18.23
N LEU A 373 -8.13 -13.08 -19.07
CA LEU A 373 -9.43 -12.52 -18.68
C LEU A 373 -10.29 -13.55 -17.92
N THR A 374 -10.19 -14.84 -18.31
CA THR A 374 -10.90 -15.94 -17.65
C THR A 374 -10.54 -16.04 -16.18
N PHE A 375 -9.26 -15.92 -15.83
CA PHE A 375 -8.80 -15.91 -14.44
C PHE A 375 -9.30 -14.66 -13.70
N GLY A 376 -9.27 -13.47 -14.34
CA GLY A 376 -9.84 -12.25 -13.79
C GLY A 376 -11.32 -12.40 -13.43
N LYS A 377 -12.12 -13.03 -14.29
CA LYS A 377 -13.55 -13.31 -14.03
C LYS A 377 -13.75 -14.32 -12.89
N GLN A 378 -12.83 -15.27 -12.69
CA GLN A 378 -12.86 -16.16 -11.54
C GLN A 378 -12.63 -15.41 -10.22
N ILE A 379 -11.64 -14.49 -10.20
CA ILE A 379 -11.40 -13.62 -9.04
C ILE A 379 -12.61 -12.73 -8.77
N HIS A 380 -13.21 -12.12 -9.81
CA HIS A 380 -14.42 -11.31 -9.65
C HIS A 380 -15.57 -12.15 -9.04
N SER A 381 -15.76 -13.38 -9.49
CA SER A 381 -16.75 -14.30 -8.90
C SER A 381 -16.46 -14.61 -7.41
N LEU A 382 -15.18 -14.73 -7.03
CA LEU A 382 -14.77 -14.90 -5.63
C LEU A 382 -15.08 -13.64 -4.80
N ILE A 383 -14.82 -12.44 -5.34
CA ILE A 383 -15.13 -11.15 -4.72
C ILE A 383 -16.63 -11.04 -4.41
N ILE A 384 -17.48 -11.41 -5.36
CA ILE A 384 -18.95 -11.42 -5.16
C ILE A 384 -19.34 -12.40 -4.06
N LYS A 385 -18.81 -13.63 -4.08
CA LYS A 385 -19.09 -14.66 -3.07
C LYS A 385 -18.69 -14.26 -1.66
N LYS A 386 -17.59 -13.52 -1.53
CA LYS A 386 -17.03 -13.04 -0.24
C LYS A 386 -17.60 -11.68 0.17
N ASN A 387 -18.49 -11.09 -0.63
CA ASN A 387 -19.09 -9.77 -0.40
C ASN A 387 -18.07 -8.62 -0.29
N PHE A 388 -17.01 -8.67 -1.10
CA PHE A 388 -15.98 -7.63 -1.15
C PHE A 388 -16.25 -6.55 -2.20
N SER A 389 -17.36 -6.62 -2.94
CA SER A 389 -17.70 -5.71 -4.05
C SER A 389 -17.83 -4.24 -3.64
N GLN A 390 -18.02 -3.95 -2.36
CA GLN A 390 -18.09 -2.57 -1.85
C GLN A 390 -16.74 -2.09 -1.26
N ASN A 391 -15.71 -2.93 -1.27
CA ASN A 391 -14.39 -2.51 -0.85
C ASN A 391 -13.74 -1.68 -1.95
N LEU A 392 -13.40 -0.43 -1.63
CA LEU A 392 -12.88 0.56 -2.57
C LEU A 392 -11.60 0.10 -3.29
N PHE A 393 -10.67 -0.54 -2.56
CA PHE A 393 -9.41 -1.03 -3.12
C PHE A 393 -9.62 -2.19 -4.09
N VAL A 394 -10.50 -3.12 -3.72
CA VAL A 394 -10.86 -4.28 -4.55
C VAL A 394 -11.56 -3.83 -5.83
N SER A 395 -12.52 -2.90 -5.73
CA SER A 395 -13.25 -2.39 -6.90
C SER A 395 -12.33 -1.62 -7.85
N ASN A 396 -11.41 -0.79 -7.32
CA ASN A 396 -10.39 -0.12 -8.13
C ASN A 396 -9.46 -1.12 -8.83
N GLY A 397 -9.07 -2.20 -8.12
CA GLY A 397 -8.31 -3.30 -8.70
C GLY A 397 -9.05 -4.01 -9.83
N LEU A 398 -10.35 -4.27 -9.68
CA LEU A 398 -11.19 -4.87 -10.73
C LEU A 398 -11.29 -3.99 -11.98
N ILE A 399 -11.52 -2.68 -11.81
CA ILE A 399 -11.56 -1.72 -12.91
C ILE A 399 -10.25 -1.78 -13.71
N ASN A 400 -9.11 -1.76 -12.99
CA ASN A 400 -7.80 -1.81 -13.62
C ASN A 400 -7.54 -3.16 -14.32
N MET A 401 -7.92 -4.27 -13.68
CA MET A 401 -7.81 -5.62 -14.26
C MET A 401 -8.60 -5.74 -15.57
N TYR A 402 -9.89 -5.42 -15.56
CA TYR A 402 -10.71 -5.48 -16.75
C TYR A 402 -10.19 -4.56 -17.85
N SER A 403 -9.78 -3.33 -17.50
CA SER A 403 -9.17 -2.38 -18.43
C SER A 403 -7.90 -2.94 -19.09
N LYS A 404 -7.01 -3.58 -18.34
CA LYS A 404 -5.78 -4.18 -18.87
C LYS A 404 -6.04 -5.43 -19.72
N CYS A 405 -7.07 -6.20 -19.36
CA CYS A 405 -7.51 -7.35 -20.17
C CYS A 405 -8.34 -6.96 -21.40
N GLY A 406 -8.59 -5.67 -21.65
CA GLY A 406 -9.32 -5.17 -22.82
C GLY A 406 -10.84 -5.24 -22.69
N ASP A 407 -11.40 -5.62 -21.56
CA ASP A 407 -12.84 -5.67 -21.30
C ASP A 407 -13.32 -4.36 -20.65
N LEU A 408 -13.44 -3.33 -21.49
CA LEU A 408 -13.87 -2.00 -21.05
C LEU A 408 -15.32 -1.99 -20.53
N TYR A 409 -16.17 -2.89 -21.05
CA TYR A 409 -17.57 -2.97 -20.64
C TYR A 409 -17.68 -3.40 -19.17
N ASP A 410 -17.08 -4.51 -18.79
CA ASP A 410 -17.10 -5.00 -17.40
C ASP A 410 -16.37 -4.01 -16.47
N SER A 411 -15.31 -3.34 -16.94
CA SER A 411 -14.62 -2.27 -16.20
C SER A 411 -15.56 -1.13 -15.81
N LEU A 412 -16.38 -0.65 -16.77
CA LEU A 412 -17.36 0.41 -16.54
C LEU A 412 -18.53 -0.04 -15.67
N GLN A 413 -18.95 -1.29 -15.82
CA GLN A 413 -20.01 -1.84 -14.98
C GLN A 413 -19.58 -1.82 -13.51
N VAL A 414 -18.37 -2.30 -13.18
CA VAL A 414 -17.84 -2.24 -11.81
C VAL A 414 -17.81 -0.80 -11.31
N PHE A 415 -17.31 0.16 -12.12
CA PHE A 415 -17.28 1.57 -11.75
C PHE A 415 -18.67 2.14 -11.47
N SER A 416 -19.68 1.80 -12.27
CA SER A 416 -21.06 2.28 -12.09
C SER A 416 -21.71 1.73 -10.82
N GLU A 417 -21.38 0.49 -10.43
CA GLU A 417 -21.91 -0.19 -9.25
C GLU A 417 -21.26 0.27 -7.93
N MET A 418 -20.14 1.00 -7.99
CA MET A 418 -19.48 1.54 -6.79
C MET A 418 -20.33 2.61 -6.12
N THR A 419 -20.61 2.43 -4.83
CA THR A 419 -21.35 3.41 -4.00
C THR A 419 -20.51 4.61 -3.61
N GLN A 420 -19.20 4.41 -3.43
CA GLN A 420 -18.23 5.45 -3.13
C GLN A 420 -17.12 5.43 -4.17
N LYS A 421 -16.76 6.60 -4.68
CA LYS A 421 -15.70 6.77 -5.66
C LYS A 421 -14.67 7.79 -5.13
N ASN A 422 -13.39 7.50 -5.30
CA ASN A 422 -12.31 8.42 -4.97
C ASN A 422 -11.51 8.77 -6.24
N SER A 423 -10.48 9.59 -6.09
CA SER A 423 -9.59 9.96 -7.21
C SER A 423 -8.99 8.74 -7.94
N VAL A 424 -8.67 7.66 -7.21
CA VAL A 424 -8.13 6.42 -7.82
C VAL A 424 -9.18 5.74 -8.70
N SER A 425 -10.46 5.69 -8.28
CA SER A 425 -11.55 5.11 -9.07
C SER A 425 -11.72 5.85 -10.40
N TRP A 426 -11.76 7.17 -10.36
CA TRP A 426 -11.86 8.00 -11.55
C TRP A 426 -10.63 7.89 -12.44
N ASN A 427 -9.43 7.94 -11.87
CA ASN A 427 -8.19 7.77 -12.62
C ASN A 427 -8.12 6.42 -13.33
N SER A 428 -8.60 5.35 -12.70
CA SER A 428 -8.63 4.01 -13.31
C SER A 428 -9.48 3.97 -14.57
N VAL A 429 -10.64 4.62 -14.57
CA VAL A 429 -11.53 4.68 -15.76
C VAL A 429 -10.95 5.62 -16.82
N ILE A 430 -10.44 6.79 -16.44
CA ILE A 430 -9.80 7.73 -17.38
C ILE A 430 -8.62 7.03 -18.08
N ALA A 431 -7.76 6.34 -17.30
CA ALA A 431 -6.65 5.58 -17.85
C ALA A 431 -7.10 4.39 -18.72
N ALA A 432 -8.26 3.77 -18.40
CA ALA A 432 -8.84 2.73 -19.23
C ALA A 432 -9.19 3.23 -20.63
N TYR A 433 -9.90 4.35 -20.73
CA TYR A 433 -10.24 4.96 -22.01
C TYR A 433 -9.00 5.49 -22.75
N ALA A 434 -8.03 6.05 -22.03
CA ALA A 434 -6.76 6.48 -22.61
C ALA A 434 -6.03 5.31 -23.29
N ARG A 435 -5.92 4.16 -22.63
CA ARG A 435 -5.32 2.93 -23.21
C ARG A 435 -6.11 2.37 -24.38
N TYR A 436 -7.43 2.47 -24.32
CA TYR A 436 -8.30 2.03 -25.41
C TYR A 436 -8.24 2.97 -26.64
N GLY A 437 -7.63 4.14 -26.51
CA GLY A 437 -7.50 5.15 -27.56
C GLY A 437 -8.70 6.08 -27.71
N ASP A 438 -9.71 5.97 -26.85
CA ASP A 438 -10.86 6.88 -26.84
C ASP A 438 -10.60 8.09 -25.93
N GLY A 439 -9.77 9.01 -26.45
CA GLY A 439 -9.40 10.22 -25.71
C GLY A 439 -10.59 11.11 -25.38
N PHE A 440 -11.62 11.16 -26.26
CA PHE A 440 -12.80 11.99 -26.01
C PHE A 440 -13.59 11.52 -24.79
N ARG A 441 -13.79 10.23 -24.64
CA ARG A 441 -14.45 9.67 -23.46
C ARG A 441 -13.60 9.84 -22.21
N ALA A 442 -12.28 9.70 -22.29
CA ALA A 442 -11.40 10.00 -21.17
C ALA A 442 -11.59 11.44 -20.65
N LEU A 443 -11.72 12.42 -21.55
CA LEU A 443 -12.01 13.81 -21.20
C LEU A 443 -13.39 13.98 -20.57
N GLN A 444 -14.42 13.32 -21.10
CA GLN A 444 -15.77 13.35 -20.49
C GLN A 444 -15.78 12.81 -19.06
N PHE A 445 -15.03 11.74 -18.77
CA PHE A 445 -14.90 11.21 -17.42
C PHE A 445 -14.13 12.15 -16.49
N TYR A 446 -13.15 12.89 -17.00
CA TYR A 446 -12.49 13.94 -16.24
C TYR A 446 -13.46 15.08 -15.86
N ASP A 447 -14.28 15.52 -16.81
CA ASP A 447 -15.30 16.55 -16.52
C ASP A 447 -16.32 16.05 -15.50
N ALA A 448 -16.76 14.79 -15.60
CA ALA A 448 -17.65 14.17 -14.62
C ALA A 448 -17.01 14.06 -13.23
N MET A 449 -15.73 13.70 -13.13
CA MET A 449 -14.96 13.69 -11.87
C MET A 449 -14.99 15.06 -11.18
N ARG A 450 -14.84 16.14 -11.95
CA ARG A 450 -14.89 17.52 -11.42
C ARG A 450 -16.30 17.91 -10.95
N VAL A 451 -17.33 17.49 -11.67
CA VAL A 451 -18.73 17.71 -11.28
C VAL A 451 -19.07 17.00 -9.97
N ASP A 452 -18.53 15.79 -9.76
CA ASP A 452 -18.67 15.04 -8.50
C ASP A 452 -17.84 15.65 -7.34
N GLY A 453 -17.11 16.75 -7.57
CA GLY A 453 -16.31 17.45 -6.56
C GLY A 453 -15.02 16.74 -6.19
N ILE A 454 -14.59 15.75 -6.95
CA ILE A 454 -13.32 15.04 -6.73
C ILE A 454 -12.19 15.80 -7.42
N GLY A 455 -11.21 16.26 -6.63
CA GLY A 455 -10.05 16.97 -7.15
C GLY A 455 -9.13 16.07 -7.98
N PRO A 456 -8.59 16.55 -9.12
CA PRO A 456 -7.63 15.81 -9.92
C PRO A 456 -6.28 15.68 -9.21
N THR A 457 -5.58 14.61 -9.50
CA THR A 457 -4.24 14.32 -8.99
C THR A 457 -3.22 14.35 -10.14
N ASP A 458 -1.93 14.23 -9.82
CA ASP A 458 -0.87 14.07 -10.82
C ASP A 458 -1.14 12.87 -11.76
N VAL A 459 -1.63 11.74 -11.22
CA VAL A 459 -2.04 10.56 -12.01
C VAL A 459 -3.21 10.86 -12.95
N THR A 460 -4.13 11.76 -12.55
CA THR A 460 -5.23 12.20 -13.42
C THR A 460 -4.66 12.90 -14.67
N PHE A 461 -3.76 13.86 -14.46
CA PHE A 461 -3.13 14.60 -15.57
C PHE A 461 -2.26 13.69 -16.43
N LEU A 462 -1.53 12.72 -15.84
CA LEU A 462 -0.79 11.74 -16.60
C LEU A 462 -1.71 10.93 -17.54
N SER A 463 -2.86 10.49 -17.04
CA SER A 463 -3.85 9.74 -17.81
C SER A 463 -4.47 10.58 -18.94
N LEU A 464 -4.72 11.88 -18.67
CA LEU A 464 -5.24 12.82 -19.67
C LEU A 464 -4.22 13.14 -20.76
N LEU A 465 -2.96 13.36 -20.41
CA LEU A 465 -1.89 13.58 -21.38
C LEU A 465 -1.67 12.35 -22.26
N HIS A 466 -1.74 11.16 -21.67
CA HIS A 466 -1.69 9.91 -22.43
C HIS A 466 -2.88 9.78 -23.39
N ALA A 467 -4.09 10.11 -22.94
CA ALA A 467 -5.30 10.14 -23.78
C ALA A 467 -5.16 11.12 -24.94
N CYS A 468 -4.66 12.33 -24.68
CA CYS A 468 -4.41 13.35 -25.69
C CYS A 468 -3.35 12.90 -26.71
N SER A 469 -2.28 12.24 -26.26
CA SER A 469 -1.24 11.68 -27.14
C SER A 469 -1.82 10.67 -28.13
N HIS A 470 -2.64 9.73 -27.64
CA HIS A 470 -3.24 8.71 -28.51
C HIS A 470 -4.36 9.24 -29.42
N ALA A 471 -5.07 10.29 -29.00
CA ALA A 471 -6.14 10.91 -29.78
C ALA A 471 -5.66 12.04 -30.69
N GLY A 472 -4.36 12.41 -30.66
CA GLY A 472 -3.80 13.51 -31.46
C GLY A 472 -4.25 14.91 -31.00
N LEU A 473 -4.69 15.07 -29.76
CA LEU A 473 -5.23 16.32 -29.21
C LEU A 473 -4.12 17.20 -28.63
N VAL A 474 -3.21 17.69 -29.48
CA VAL A 474 -1.97 18.38 -29.04
C VAL A 474 -2.28 19.64 -28.22
N GLU A 475 -3.15 20.52 -28.70
CA GLU A 475 -3.48 21.77 -28.02
C GLU A 475 -4.08 21.50 -26.62
N LYS A 476 -4.99 20.52 -26.55
CA LYS A 476 -5.64 20.15 -25.30
C LYS A 476 -4.66 19.53 -24.29
N GLY A 477 -3.72 18.75 -24.75
CA GLY A 477 -2.66 18.18 -23.92
C GLY A 477 -1.76 19.27 -23.33
N MET A 478 -1.39 20.28 -24.12
CA MET A 478 -0.62 21.44 -23.62
C MET A 478 -1.40 22.24 -22.59
N GLU A 479 -2.72 22.46 -22.80
CA GLU A 479 -3.59 23.10 -21.81
C GLU A 479 -3.60 22.32 -20.47
N PHE A 480 -3.67 20.99 -20.51
CA PHE A 480 -3.65 20.17 -19.30
C PHE A 480 -2.32 20.27 -18.56
N LEU A 481 -1.20 20.29 -19.25
CA LEU A 481 0.11 20.46 -18.61
C LEU A 481 0.21 21.82 -17.88
N GLU A 482 -0.28 22.89 -18.50
CA GLU A 482 -0.32 24.22 -17.90
C GLU A 482 -1.29 24.28 -16.72
N SER A 483 -2.50 23.74 -16.88
CA SER A 483 -3.54 23.71 -15.83
C SER A 483 -3.08 22.94 -14.60
N MET A 484 -2.32 21.85 -14.77
CA MET A 484 -1.75 21.07 -13.68
C MET A 484 -0.99 21.96 -12.68
N THR A 485 -0.17 22.90 -13.20
CA THR A 485 0.63 23.79 -12.36
C THR A 485 -0.17 25.03 -11.94
N ARG A 486 -0.82 25.70 -12.91
CA ARG A 486 -1.49 27.00 -12.70
C ARG A 486 -2.73 26.89 -11.83
N ASP A 487 -3.60 25.89 -12.10
CA ASP A 487 -4.92 25.80 -11.50
C ASP A 487 -4.95 24.85 -10.29
N HIS A 488 -4.04 23.88 -10.24
CA HIS A 488 -4.01 22.83 -9.22
C HIS A 488 -2.73 22.81 -8.36
N GLY A 489 -1.71 23.61 -8.68
CA GLY A 489 -0.47 23.68 -7.91
C GLY A 489 0.35 22.38 -7.90
N LEU A 490 0.10 21.49 -8.86
CA LEU A 490 0.79 20.21 -8.99
C LEU A 490 2.04 20.37 -9.87
N SER A 491 3.17 19.84 -9.43
CA SER A 491 4.42 19.90 -10.20
C SER A 491 4.49 18.74 -11.21
N PRO A 492 4.66 19.01 -12.52
CA PRO A 492 4.85 17.96 -13.52
C PRO A 492 6.14 17.17 -13.26
N ARG A 493 6.10 15.87 -13.50
CA ARG A 493 7.25 14.95 -13.41
C ARG A 493 7.68 14.48 -14.80
N SER A 494 8.81 13.76 -14.87
CA SER A 494 9.37 13.21 -16.11
C SER A 494 8.35 12.43 -16.96
N GLU A 495 7.42 11.70 -16.32
CA GLU A 495 6.37 10.94 -16.99
C GLU A 495 5.39 11.85 -17.75
N HIS A 496 5.01 12.99 -17.16
CA HIS A 496 4.15 13.98 -17.81
C HIS A 496 4.83 14.60 -19.02
N TYR A 497 6.11 14.97 -18.88
CA TYR A 497 6.91 15.51 -19.97
C TYR A 497 7.10 14.48 -21.10
N ALA A 498 7.29 13.20 -20.77
CA ALA A 498 7.39 12.12 -21.74
C ALA A 498 6.09 11.97 -22.57
N CYS A 499 4.91 12.07 -21.92
CA CYS A 499 3.63 12.04 -22.63
C CYS A 499 3.47 13.22 -23.60
N VAL A 500 3.94 14.42 -23.22
CA VAL A 500 3.91 15.60 -24.11
C VAL A 500 4.85 15.41 -25.30
N VAL A 501 6.06 14.89 -25.07
CA VAL A 501 7.02 14.62 -26.14
C VAL A 501 6.50 13.51 -27.07
N ASP A 502 5.86 12.46 -26.54
CA ASP A 502 5.20 11.42 -27.33
C ASP A 502 4.05 12.00 -28.19
N MET A 503 3.24 12.88 -27.60
CA MET A 503 2.14 13.57 -28.26
C MET A 503 2.64 14.43 -29.44
N LEU A 504 3.63 15.29 -29.19
CA LEU A 504 4.25 16.12 -30.23
C LEU A 504 4.91 15.23 -31.30
N GLY A 505 5.59 14.16 -30.87
CA GLY A 505 6.22 13.19 -31.74
C GLY A 505 5.25 12.48 -32.66
N ARG A 506 4.14 11.97 -32.15
CA ARG A 506 3.07 11.35 -32.96
C ARG A 506 2.42 12.30 -33.94
N ALA A 507 2.33 13.58 -33.58
CA ALA A 507 1.84 14.63 -34.45
C ALA A 507 2.87 15.07 -35.52
N GLY A 508 4.10 14.54 -35.52
CA GLY A 508 5.17 14.90 -36.44
C GLY A 508 5.88 16.23 -36.12
N LEU A 509 5.58 16.82 -34.95
CA LEU A 509 6.10 18.10 -34.50
C LEU A 509 7.46 17.92 -33.77
N LEU A 510 8.45 17.30 -34.46
CA LEU A 510 9.73 16.92 -33.86
C LEU A 510 10.56 18.13 -33.40
N LYS A 511 10.48 19.25 -34.13
CA LYS A 511 11.19 20.49 -33.76
C LYS A 511 10.63 21.10 -32.50
N GLU A 512 9.32 21.13 -32.37
CA GLU A 512 8.59 21.61 -31.21
C GLU A 512 8.86 20.70 -29.99
N ALA A 513 8.92 19.39 -30.20
CA ALA A 513 9.32 18.44 -29.15
C ALA A 513 10.73 18.73 -28.62
N LYS A 514 11.69 19.01 -29.53
CA LYS A 514 13.04 19.39 -29.14
C LYS A 514 13.07 20.71 -28.34
N ILE A 515 12.39 21.75 -28.84
CA ILE A 515 12.30 23.05 -28.14
C ILE A 515 11.66 22.88 -26.77
N PHE A 516 10.60 22.07 -26.67
CA PHE A 516 9.96 21.77 -25.41
C PHE A 516 10.95 21.13 -24.40
N ILE A 517 11.72 20.14 -24.83
CA ILE A 517 12.72 19.47 -23.98
C ILE A 517 13.82 20.45 -23.52
N GLU A 518 14.31 21.31 -24.42
CA GLU A 518 15.33 22.31 -24.12
C GLU A 518 14.83 23.41 -23.14
N GLY A 519 13.52 23.63 -23.07
CA GLY A 519 12.86 24.56 -22.15
C GLY A 519 12.53 23.98 -20.78
N LEU A 520 12.77 22.69 -20.51
CA LEU A 520 12.48 22.08 -19.22
C LEU A 520 13.44 22.57 -18.11
N PRO A 521 12.94 22.80 -16.88
CA PRO A 521 13.74 23.38 -15.79
C PRO A 521 14.81 22.43 -15.23
N GLU A 522 14.65 21.12 -15.42
CA GLU A 522 15.52 20.07 -14.89
C GLU A 522 15.90 19.08 -15.99
N ASN A 523 16.82 18.15 -15.68
CA ASN A 523 17.17 17.06 -16.59
C ASN A 523 15.90 16.25 -16.92
N PRO A 524 15.51 16.13 -18.20
CA PRO A 524 14.23 15.56 -18.60
C PRO A 524 14.01 14.09 -18.22
N GLY A 525 15.08 13.37 -17.91
CA GLY A 525 15.01 11.96 -17.57
C GLY A 525 14.95 11.02 -18.78
N VAL A 526 15.10 9.72 -18.51
CA VAL A 526 15.22 8.66 -19.53
C VAL A 526 13.97 8.54 -20.39
N LEU A 527 12.79 8.62 -19.77
CA LEU A 527 11.50 8.44 -20.47
C LEU A 527 11.26 9.48 -21.58
N VAL A 528 11.66 10.72 -21.33
CA VAL A 528 11.52 11.81 -22.32
C VAL A 528 12.40 11.55 -23.55
N TRP A 529 13.64 11.12 -23.35
CA TRP A 529 14.55 10.78 -24.44
C TRP A 529 14.10 9.53 -25.20
N GLN A 530 13.50 8.54 -24.51
CA GLN A 530 12.89 7.37 -25.15
C GLN A 530 11.71 7.76 -26.04
N ALA A 531 10.83 8.65 -25.56
CA ALA A 531 9.70 9.16 -26.34
C ALA A 531 10.19 9.90 -27.60
N LEU A 532 11.19 10.78 -27.47
CA LEU A 532 11.76 11.50 -28.61
C LEU A 532 12.41 10.55 -29.63
N LEU A 533 13.19 9.56 -29.17
CA LEU A 533 13.81 8.57 -30.04
C LEU A 533 12.77 7.71 -30.76
N GLY A 534 11.68 7.33 -30.08
CA GLY A 534 10.54 6.64 -30.65
C GLY A 534 9.89 7.46 -31.76
N ALA A 535 9.65 8.74 -31.53
CA ALA A 535 9.12 9.67 -32.52
C ALA A 535 10.04 9.80 -33.74
N CYS A 536 11.35 9.95 -33.53
CA CYS A 536 12.35 9.98 -34.63
C CYS A 536 12.35 8.68 -35.44
N SER A 537 12.11 7.53 -34.78
CA SER A 537 12.00 6.25 -35.50
C SER A 537 10.77 6.17 -36.41
N ILE A 538 9.65 6.78 -36.02
CA ILE A 538 8.42 6.82 -36.80
C ILE A 538 8.60 7.73 -38.05
N HIS A 539 9.22 8.90 -37.85
CA HIS A 539 9.34 9.93 -38.91
C HIS A 539 10.66 9.89 -39.69
N GLY A 540 11.61 9.02 -39.31
CA GLY A 540 12.86 8.84 -40.02
C GLY A 540 13.90 9.95 -39.80
N ASP A 541 13.86 10.70 -38.71
CA ASP A 541 14.84 11.75 -38.40
C ASP A 541 16.08 11.15 -37.70
N SER A 542 17.16 10.92 -38.46
CA SER A 542 18.36 10.30 -37.93
C SER A 542 19.25 11.27 -37.14
N GLU A 543 19.19 12.58 -37.38
CA GLU A 543 20.00 13.55 -36.65
C GLU A 543 19.46 13.76 -35.23
N LEU A 544 18.16 14.01 -35.15
CA LEU A 544 17.52 14.18 -33.84
C LEU A 544 17.45 12.85 -33.08
N GLY A 545 17.25 11.73 -33.79
CA GLY A 545 17.32 10.38 -33.23
C GLY A 545 18.68 10.07 -32.61
N LYS A 546 19.77 10.42 -33.29
CA LYS A 546 21.12 10.27 -32.74
C LYS A 546 21.34 11.12 -31.50
N TYR A 547 20.88 12.36 -31.50
CA TYR A 547 20.94 13.23 -30.33
C TYR A 547 20.25 12.62 -29.11
N ALA A 548 19.02 12.10 -29.29
CA ALA A 548 18.27 11.43 -28.23
C ALA A 548 18.96 10.13 -27.76
N ALA A 549 19.46 9.32 -28.71
CA ALA A 549 20.17 8.08 -28.42
C ALA A 549 21.47 8.31 -27.63
N ASP A 550 22.25 9.34 -27.96
CA ASP A 550 23.47 9.68 -27.24
C ASP A 550 23.18 10.02 -25.75
N LYS A 551 22.05 10.70 -25.46
CA LYS A 551 21.60 10.94 -24.10
C LYS A 551 21.21 9.66 -23.37
N LEU A 552 20.54 8.73 -24.06
CA LEU A 552 20.15 7.44 -23.51
C LEU A 552 21.35 6.52 -23.25
N PHE A 553 22.34 6.51 -24.13
CA PHE A 553 23.57 5.72 -23.93
C PHE A 553 24.35 6.16 -22.68
N LEU A 554 24.29 7.45 -22.34
CA LEU A 554 24.88 7.95 -21.10
C LEU A 554 24.10 7.57 -19.86
N ALA A 555 22.76 7.58 -19.95
CA ALA A 555 21.87 7.33 -18.82
C ALA A 555 21.64 5.84 -18.55
N THR A 556 21.51 5.04 -19.62
CA THR A 556 21.16 3.61 -19.55
C THR A 556 21.94 2.82 -20.62
N PRO A 557 23.24 2.58 -20.43
CA PRO A 557 24.09 1.92 -21.43
C PRO A 557 23.68 0.46 -21.70
N ASP A 558 23.05 -0.21 -20.75
CA ASP A 558 22.63 -1.61 -20.80
C ASP A 558 21.24 -1.81 -21.43
N CYS A 559 20.56 -0.73 -21.85
CA CYS A 559 19.25 -0.82 -22.48
C CYS A 559 19.37 -1.12 -23.99
N PRO A 560 18.72 -2.20 -24.52
CA PRO A 560 18.81 -2.54 -25.96
C PRO A 560 18.02 -1.58 -26.86
N ALA A 561 16.96 -0.93 -26.35
CA ALA A 561 16.03 -0.15 -27.14
C ALA A 561 16.68 0.98 -27.98
N PRO A 562 17.60 1.81 -27.45
CA PRO A 562 18.24 2.86 -28.23
C PRO A 562 19.06 2.32 -29.41
N TYR A 563 19.77 1.19 -29.22
CA TYR A 563 20.54 0.56 -30.29
C TYR A 563 19.67 0.05 -31.42
N VAL A 564 18.55 -0.61 -31.05
CA VAL A 564 17.59 -1.19 -32.02
C VAL A 564 16.86 -0.08 -32.78
N LEU A 565 16.38 0.96 -32.11
CA LEU A 565 15.68 2.08 -32.74
C LEU A 565 16.60 2.84 -33.69
N MET A 566 17.85 3.12 -33.29
CA MET A 566 18.83 3.73 -34.20
C MET A 566 19.14 2.85 -35.39
N ALA A 567 19.28 1.53 -35.22
CA ALA A 567 19.48 0.61 -36.34
C ALA A 567 18.28 0.63 -37.31
N ASN A 568 17.06 0.76 -36.79
CA ASN A 568 15.84 0.90 -37.62
C ASN A 568 15.83 2.22 -38.38
N ILE A 569 16.14 3.35 -37.72
CA ILE A 569 16.25 4.67 -38.38
C ILE A 569 17.27 4.63 -39.49
N TYR A 570 18.47 4.11 -39.24
CA TYR A 570 19.52 4.00 -40.28
C TYR A 570 19.11 3.08 -41.44
N SER A 571 18.32 2.03 -41.14
CA SER A 571 17.81 1.15 -42.21
C SER A 571 16.81 1.87 -43.14
N SER A 572 15.89 2.66 -42.56
CA SER A 572 14.90 3.42 -43.33
C SER A 572 15.53 4.46 -44.26
N GLU A 573 16.70 5.00 -43.87
CA GLU A 573 17.49 5.94 -44.67
C GLU A 573 18.51 5.27 -45.59
N GLY A 574 18.61 3.92 -45.60
CA GLY A 574 19.61 3.20 -46.39
C GLY A 574 21.05 3.33 -45.91
N LYS A 575 21.27 3.79 -44.64
CA LYS A 575 22.60 3.98 -44.03
C LYS A 575 23.13 2.68 -43.40
N TRP A 576 23.40 1.69 -44.24
CA TRP A 576 23.77 0.33 -43.79
C TRP A 576 25.03 0.24 -42.94
N LYS A 577 26.02 1.11 -43.18
CA LYS A 577 27.26 1.15 -42.39
C LYS A 577 27.00 1.60 -40.96
N GLU A 578 26.18 2.61 -40.75
CA GLU A 578 25.77 3.15 -39.47
C GLU A 578 24.93 2.15 -38.69
N ARG A 579 24.01 1.46 -39.41
CA ARG A 579 23.23 0.34 -38.85
C ARG A 579 24.14 -0.76 -38.27
N ALA A 580 25.12 -1.21 -39.12
CA ALA A 580 26.04 -2.26 -38.67
C ALA A 580 26.87 -1.83 -37.45
N ARG A 581 27.29 -0.56 -37.36
CA ARG A 581 27.98 0.00 -36.20
C ARG A 581 27.08 -0.01 -34.93
N ALA A 582 25.83 0.37 -35.05
CA ALA A 582 24.88 0.36 -33.92
C ALA A 582 24.68 -1.06 -33.37
N ILE A 583 24.46 -2.04 -34.26
CA ILE A 583 24.30 -3.46 -33.86
C ILE A 583 25.61 -4.02 -33.26
N LYS A 584 26.78 -3.69 -33.85
CA LYS A 584 28.07 -4.11 -33.31
C LYS A 584 28.29 -3.58 -31.90
N ARG A 585 28.01 -2.29 -31.66
CA ARG A 585 28.12 -1.66 -30.34
C ARG A 585 27.21 -2.31 -29.32
N MET A 586 25.95 -2.65 -29.69
CA MET A 586 25.03 -3.40 -28.83
C MET A 586 25.60 -4.75 -28.40
N LYS A 587 26.21 -5.51 -29.34
CA LYS A 587 26.88 -6.79 -29.06
C LYS A 587 28.11 -6.62 -28.16
N GLU A 588 28.93 -5.60 -28.41
CA GLU A 588 30.12 -5.28 -27.59
C GLU A 588 29.77 -4.94 -26.14
N MET A 589 28.62 -4.31 -25.92
CA MET A 589 28.09 -4.03 -24.57
C MET A 589 27.43 -5.25 -23.92
N GLY A 590 27.39 -6.41 -24.59
CA GLY A 590 26.77 -7.61 -24.04
C GLY A 590 25.25 -7.56 -23.97
N VAL A 591 24.63 -6.59 -24.63
CA VAL A 591 23.17 -6.35 -24.62
C VAL A 591 22.51 -7.17 -25.70
N ALA A 592 21.51 -7.98 -25.34
CA ALA A 592 20.73 -8.77 -26.26
C ALA A 592 19.34 -8.13 -26.51
N LYS A 593 18.87 -8.19 -27.76
CA LYS A 593 17.52 -7.77 -28.12
C LYS A 593 16.51 -8.73 -27.48
N GLU A 594 15.46 -8.19 -26.88
CA GLU A 594 14.32 -8.98 -26.45
C GLU A 594 13.59 -9.57 -27.63
N VAL A 595 13.19 -10.84 -27.51
CA VAL A 595 12.43 -11.55 -28.56
C VAL A 595 10.98 -11.08 -28.49
N GLY A 596 10.44 -10.64 -29.63
CA GLY A 596 9.01 -10.32 -29.74
C GLY A 596 8.16 -11.58 -29.65
N ILE A 597 7.20 -11.60 -28.76
CA ILE A 597 6.28 -12.71 -28.55
C ILE A 597 4.86 -12.21 -28.83
N SER A 598 4.09 -12.99 -29.58
CA SER A 598 2.64 -12.85 -29.74
C SER A 598 1.95 -14.06 -29.11
N TRP A 599 0.78 -13.87 -28.55
CA TRP A 599 0.00 -15.00 -27.99
C TRP A 599 -1.49 -14.84 -28.24
N ILE A 600 -2.19 -15.98 -28.25
CA ILE A 600 -3.65 -16.06 -28.32
C ILE A 600 -4.16 -17.12 -27.36
N GLU A 601 -5.23 -16.82 -26.64
CA GLU A 601 -5.92 -17.78 -25.78
C GLU A 601 -7.05 -18.45 -26.56
N ILE A 602 -6.97 -19.81 -26.70
CA ILE A 602 -7.99 -20.63 -27.34
C ILE A 602 -8.34 -21.75 -26.37
N GLU A 603 -9.62 -21.93 -26.03
CA GLU A 603 -10.11 -22.99 -25.12
C GLU A 603 -9.36 -23.02 -23.78
N LYS A 604 -9.08 -21.85 -23.19
CA LYS A 604 -8.34 -21.66 -21.94
C LYS A 604 -6.86 -22.09 -22.00
N LYS A 605 -6.31 -22.27 -23.21
CA LYS A 605 -4.91 -22.58 -23.43
C LYS A 605 -4.25 -21.42 -24.18
N VAL A 606 -3.18 -20.89 -23.59
CA VAL A 606 -2.38 -19.84 -24.23
C VAL A 606 -1.43 -20.48 -25.22
N ASN A 607 -1.50 -20.04 -26.48
CA ASN A 607 -0.57 -20.40 -27.52
C ASN A 607 0.30 -19.18 -27.81
N SER A 608 1.61 -19.30 -27.61
CA SER A 608 2.59 -18.24 -27.85
C SER A 608 3.35 -18.47 -29.16
N PHE A 609 3.69 -17.40 -29.85
CA PHE A 609 4.39 -17.42 -31.12
C PHE A 609 5.54 -16.41 -31.10
N VAL A 610 6.70 -16.85 -31.52
CA VAL A 610 7.86 -16.00 -31.75
C VAL A 610 8.28 -16.10 -33.22
N VAL A 611 9.00 -15.12 -33.71
CA VAL A 611 9.48 -15.11 -35.11
C VAL A 611 10.42 -16.31 -35.32
N GLY A 612 10.08 -17.14 -36.32
CA GLY A 612 10.86 -18.31 -36.69
C GLY A 612 10.61 -19.55 -35.83
N ASP A 613 9.70 -19.50 -34.85
CA ASP A 613 9.33 -20.64 -34.03
C ASP A 613 8.52 -21.67 -34.85
N LYS A 614 8.92 -22.93 -34.75
CA LYS A 614 8.25 -24.06 -35.41
C LYS A 614 7.71 -25.09 -34.41
N MET A 615 7.60 -24.70 -33.13
CA MET A 615 7.24 -25.63 -32.06
C MET A 615 5.74 -25.90 -31.95
N HIS A 616 4.88 -25.09 -32.55
CA HIS A 616 3.44 -25.30 -32.48
C HIS A 616 3.02 -26.54 -33.24
N PRO A 617 2.18 -27.45 -32.69
CA PRO A 617 1.77 -28.71 -33.36
C PRO A 617 1.12 -28.52 -34.73
N GLN A 618 0.49 -27.39 -35.00
CA GLN A 618 -0.20 -27.05 -36.24
C GLN A 618 0.57 -25.99 -37.07
N VAL A 619 1.87 -25.87 -36.89
CA VAL A 619 2.69 -24.82 -37.51
C VAL A 619 2.56 -24.80 -39.03
N ASP A 620 2.58 -25.95 -39.67
CA ASP A 620 2.49 -26.07 -41.14
C ASP A 620 1.13 -25.57 -41.66
N SER A 621 0.04 -25.91 -40.96
CA SER A 621 -1.31 -25.44 -41.30
C SER A 621 -1.45 -23.93 -41.11
N ILE A 622 -0.85 -23.38 -40.04
CA ILE A 622 -0.84 -21.94 -39.76
C ILE A 622 -0.08 -21.20 -40.83
N PHE A 623 1.14 -21.65 -41.21
CA PHE A 623 1.93 -21.01 -42.25
C PHE A 623 1.28 -21.12 -43.63
N TRP A 624 0.65 -22.25 -43.95
CA TRP A 624 -0.11 -22.41 -45.20
C TRP A 624 -1.26 -21.39 -45.25
N LEU A 625 -2.08 -21.28 -44.22
CA LEU A 625 -3.19 -20.33 -44.15
C LEU A 625 -2.72 -18.89 -44.24
N LEU A 626 -1.64 -18.53 -43.51
CA LEU A 626 -1.04 -17.20 -43.60
C LEU A 626 -0.54 -16.87 -45.02
N SER A 627 0.02 -17.85 -45.73
CA SER A 627 0.46 -17.66 -47.13
C SER A 627 -0.73 -17.38 -48.06
N VAL A 628 -1.82 -18.12 -47.91
CA VAL A 628 -3.06 -17.90 -48.68
C VAL A 628 -3.66 -16.53 -48.37
N LEU A 629 -3.71 -16.13 -47.11
CA LEU A 629 -4.21 -14.80 -46.70
C LEU A 629 -3.34 -13.66 -47.27
N LEU A 630 -2.02 -13.84 -47.29
CA LEU A 630 -1.09 -12.86 -47.84
C LEU A 630 -1.25 -12.73 -49.38
N GLU A 631 -1.55 -13.81 -50.10
CA GLU A 631 -1.86 -13.76 -51.53
C GLU A 631 -3.15 -12.98 -51.75
N HIS A 632 -4.23 -13.30 -51.03
CA HIS A 632 -5.49 -12.56 -51.13
C HIS A 632 -5.33 -11.06 -50.84
N LEU A 633 -4.54 -10.71 -49.79
CA LEU A 633 -4.25 -9.32 -49.46
C LEU A 633 -3.52 -8.60 -50.62
N LYS A 634 -2.57 -9.28 -51.30
CA LYS A 634 -1.88 -8.70 -52.45
C LYS A 634 -2.81 -8.49 -53.64
N ASP A 635 -3.74 -9.43 -53.86
CA ASP A 635 -4.76 -9.33 -54.92
C ASP A 635 -5.69 -8.14 -54.68
N GLU A 636 -5.98 -7.82 -53.40
CA GLU A 636 -6.75 -6.64 -52.98
C GLU A 636 -5.91 -5.34 -52.92
N GLY A 637 -4.66 -5.37 -53.42
CA GLY A 637 -3.81 -4.19 -53.54
C GLY A 637 -2.90 -3.91 -52.35
N TYR A 638 -2.78 -4.82 -51.37
CA TYR A 638 -1.83 -4.66 -50.26
C TYR A 638 -0.39 -4.78 -50.76
N VAL A 639 0.39 -3.73 -50.53
CA VAL A 639 1.84 -3.72 -50.79
C VAL A 639 2.58 -3.75 -49.44
N PRO A 640 3.31 -4.83 -49.14
CA PRO A 640 4.10 -4.89 -47.92
C PRO A 640 5.13 -3.76 -47.84
N ASP A 641 5.18 -3.06 -46.72
CA ASP A 641 6.23 -2.06 -46.47
C ASP A 641 7.57 -2.77 -46.21
N LYS A 642 8.41 -2.78 -47.25
CA LYS A 642 9.72 -3.42 -47.22
C LYS A 642 10.72 -2.72 -46.27
N ARG A 643 10.45 -1.50 -45.81
CA ARG A 643 11.30 -0.78 -44.85
C ARG A 643 11.37 -1.45 -43.51
N CYS A 644 10.38 -2.26 -43.15
CA CYS A 644 10.31 -3.01 -41.92
C CYS A 644 10.86 -4.44 -41.99
N ILE A 645 11.29 -4.92 -43.18
CA ILE A 645 11.80 -6.28 -43.36
C ILE A 645 13.28 -6.33 -42.99
N LEU A 646 13.56 -6.41 -41.69
CA LEU A 646 14.92 -6.38 -41.13
C LEU A 646 15.61 -7.75 -41.00
N TYR A 647 14.92 -8.85 -41.25
CA TYR A 647 15.37 -10.20 -40.87
C TYR A 647 15.77 -11.16 -42.01
N TYR A 648 15.54 -10.86 -43.26
CA TYR A 648 15.77 -11.83 -44.35
C TYR A 648 17.06 -11.62 -45.17
N LEU A 649 17.91 -10.64 -44.79
CA LEU A 649 19.11 -10.35 -45.61
C LEU A 649 20.45 -10.75 -44.97
N ASP A 650 20.48 -11.31 -43.75
CA ASP A 650 21.74 -11.54 -43.05
C ASP A 650 22.18 -13.03 -42.94
N GLN A 651 21.45 -14.00 -43.48
CA GLN A 651 21.93 -15.40 -43.47
C GLN A 651 22.67 -15.84 -44.76
N ASP A 652 22.52 -15.12 -45.86
CA ASP A 652 23.09 -15.57 -47.15
C ASP A 652 24.27 -14.72 -47.69
N LYS A 653 24.84 -13.82 -46.87
CA LYS A 653 26.01 -13.01 -47.28
C LYS A 653 27.05 -12.86 -46.14
N MET A 654 27.39 -13.94 -45.48
CA MET A 654 28.61 -14.09 -44.72
C MET A 654 29.31 -15.41 -45.09
N ASP A 655 29.69 -15.51 -46.33
CA ASP A 655 30.83 -16.33 -46.81
C ASP A 655 31.83 -15.44 -47.53
#